data_994f745564f0a17cdc8f12cb4ff231e1
#
_entry.id   994f745564f0a17cdc8f12cb4ff231e1
#
_cell.length_a   1.000
_cell.length_b   1.000
_cell.length_c   1.000
_cell.angle_alpha   90.00
_cell.angle_beta   90.00
_cell.angle_gamma   90.00
#
_symmetry.space_group_name_H-M   'P 1'
#
loop_
_entity.id
_entity.type
_entity.pdbx_description
1 polymer ?
#
loop_
_entity_poly.entity_id
_entity_poly.type
_entity_poly.pdbx_seq_one_letter_code
_entity_poly.pdbx_strand_id
1 'polypeptide(L)'
;MNLDNKKPGRKPLYVYYIIAAVVIILLNVLLLPAIEGRKVQTTDYSTFLTGVEKDYVKTVEIQDDYIYYVAESDGQEGYFRTVKMNDPDLVDRLHDANVKFGAAAPQQTSIWISLIAGYVLPIAIFILLGRWLSKKMMSSMGGGPGGAMSFGKSNAKVYVKSSTGIKFSDVAGEDEAKDLLTEIVDYLHNPQKYREIGASMPKGALLVGPPGTGKTLLAKAVAGEAEVPFFSISGSEFVEMFVGMGAAKVRDLFKQANEKAPCIVFIDEIDTIGKKRDGAGFTGGNDEREQTLNQLLTEMDGFDGSKGVVILAATNRPDSLDPALLRPGRFDRRIPVELPDLKGREEILKVHAKKIKIADSVRFDEIAKAAAGASGAELANIVNEAALRAVRDGRKFATQADFEESIEVVIAGYQKKNRVLSNKEKLIVAYHEIGHALVAAKQTESAPVHKITIIPRTSGALGYTMQVDDGDHYLMTKEELANKIATFTGGRAAEELIFHSITTGASNDIEQATKLARAMISRYGMSEDFDMVAMENVTNQYLGGDSSLSCSFETQTLLDKKVVELVRMEHQKALKILQDNIGKLHELAKYLYEHETITGEEFMKILNTPVQVPTVVAESESNTKSENNAESENSTEADADTSSGKVNLQK
;
A
#
# COMPACT_ATOMS: atom_id res chain seq x y z
N MET A 1 43.46 9.11 7.57
CA MET A 1 43.71 8.61 6.21
C MET A 1 43.12 7.20 6.14
N ASN A 2 41.83 7.10 5.85
CA ASN A 2 41.10 5.84 5.78
C ASN A 2 40.86 5.50 4.30
N LEU A 3 41.49 4.45 3.86
CA LEU A 3 41.34 3.88 2.51
C LEU A 3 40.03 3.09 2.45
N ASP A 4 39.03 3.65 1.79
CA ASP A 4 37.80 2.98 1.43
C ASP A 4 38.06 1.81 0.48
N ASN A 5 37.96 0.59 1.00
CA ASN A 5 37.98 -0.65 0.24
C ASN A 5 36.62 -0.88 -0.42
N LYS A 6 36.34 -0.22 -1.56
CA LYS A 6 35.18 -0.53 -2.40
C LYS A 6 35.34 -1.90 -3.03
N LYS A 7 34.62 -2.89 -2.54
CA LYS A 7 34.44 -4.19 -3.21
C LYS A 7 33.84 -3.96 -4.60
N PRO A 8 34.39 -4.57 -5.69
CA PRO A 8 33.84 -4.41 -7.02
C PRO A 8 32.43 -4.99 -7.07
N GLY A 9 31.48 -4.17 -7.52
CA GLY A 9 30.06 -4.53 -7.64
C GLY A 9 29.88 -5.76 -8.55
N ARG A 10 29.14 -6.76 -8.08
CA ARG A 10 28.78 -7.96 -8.84
C ARG A 10 27.98 -7.56 -10.08
N LYS A 11 28.49 -7.87 -11.28
CA LYS A 11 27.74 -7.68 -12.52
C LYS A 11 26.53 -8.64 -12.51
N PRO A 12 25.32 -8.18 -12.83
CA PRO A 12 24.14 -9.02 -12.81
C PRO A 12 24.20 -10.15 -13.83
N LEU A 13 23.54 -11.26 -13.54
CA LEU A 13 23.62 -12.53 -14.29
C LEU A 13 23.34 -12.38 -15.80
N TYR A 14 22.46 -11.46 -16.18
CA TYR A 14 22.13 -11.17 -17.57
C TYR A 14 23.34 -10.69 -18.41
N VAL A 15 24.34 -10.07 -17.80
CA VAL A 15 25.56 -9.63 -18.49
C VAL A 15 26.35 -10.83 -19.05
N TYR A 16 26.35 -11.96 -18.33
CA TYR A 16 27.01 -13.19 -18.78
C TYR A 16 26.24 -13.86 -19.92
N TYR A 17 24.92 -13.82 -19.90
CA TYR A 17 24.10 -14.28 -21.02
C TYR A 17 24.26 -13.39 -22.26
N ILE A 18 24.38 -12.08 -22.10
CA ILE A 18 24.67 -11.16 -23.21
C ILE A 18 26.04 -11.43 -23.77
N ILE A 19 27.06 -11.64 -22.95
CA ILE A 19 28.42 -11.98 -23.42
C ILE A 19 28.41 -13.32 -24.19
N ALA A 20 27.72 -14.34 -23.69
CA ALA A 20 27.61 -15.64 -24.38
C ALA A 20 26.85 -15.49 -25.71
N ALA A 21 25.77 -14.73 -25.77
CA ALA A 21 25.03 -14.46 -27.00
C ALA A 21 25.90 -13.68 -28.03
N VAL A 22 26.65 -12.68 -27.59
CA VAL A 22 27.57 -11.91 -28.44
C VAL A 22 28.69 -12.79 -28.98
N VAL A 23 29.26 -13.69 -28.16
CA VAL A 23 30.27 -14.64 -28.60
C VAL A 23 29.72 -15.62 -29.65
N ILE A 24 28.51 -16.13 -29.45
CA ILE A 24 27.86 -17.03 -30.44
C ILE A 24 27.55 -16.29 -31.75
N ILE A 25 27.06 -15.05 -31.67
CA ILE A 25 26.80 -14.21 -32.84
C ILE A 25 28.13 -13.89 -33.59
N LEU A 26 29.18 -13.54 -32.85
CA LEU A 26 30.50 -13.24 -33.42
C LEU A 26 31.12 -14.48 -34.10
N LEU A 27 30.94 -15.67 -33.49
CA LEU A 27 31.39 -16.93 -34.06
C LEU A 27 30.63 -17.27 -35.35
N ASN A 28 29.32 -17.06 -35.40
CA ASN A 28 28.53 -17.25 -36.62
C ASN A 28 28.84 -16.21 -37.70
N VAL A 29 29.05 -14.94 -37.33
CA VAL A 29 29.31 -13.86 -38.29
C VAL A 29 30.73 -13.92 -38.85
N LEU A 30 31.73 -14.39 -38.09
CA LEU A 30 33.14 -14.45 -38.52
C LEU A 30 33.53 -15.78 -39.11
N LEU A 31 32.98 -16.92 -38.67
CA LEU A 31 33.36 -18.25 -39.14
C LEU A 31 32.57 -18.72 -40.39
N LEU A 32 31.27 -18.43 -40.48
CA LEU A 32 30.44 -18.83 -41.62
C LEU A 32 30.90 -18.16 -42.96
N PRO A 33 31.20 -16.86 -43.04
CA PRO A 33 31.65 -16.23 -44.25
C PRO A 33 33.10 -16.64 -44.67
N ALA A 34 33.92 -17.07 -43.69
CA ALA A 34 35.30 -17.53 -43.98
C ALA A 34 35.33 -18.93 -44.60
N ILE A 35 34.25 -19.71 -44.51
CA ILE A 35 34.10 -21.04 -45.11
C ILE A 35 33.42 -20.95 -46.48
N GLU A 36 32.58 -19.94 -46.76
CA GLU A 36 32.02 -19.65 -48.09
C GLU A 36 32.94 -18.73 -48.87
N GLY A 37 33.98 -19.30 -49.44
CA GLY A 37 34.92 -18.58 -50.32
C GLY A 37 34.28 -18.22 -51.66
N ARG A 38 34.38 -16.94 -52.03
CA ARG A 38 34.11 -16.27 -53.31
C ARG A 38 32.62 -15.96 -53.58
N LYS A 39 32.34 -14.70 -53.81
CA LYS A 39 31.00 -14.24 -54.24
C LYS A 39 30.70 -14.78 -55.64
N VAL A 40 29.88 -15.81 -55.72
CA VAL A 40 29.38 -16.36 -56.98
C VAL A 40 28.11 -15.65 -57.37
N GLN A 41 28.07 -15.00 -58.53
CA GLN A 41 26.85 -14.33 -59.03
C GLN A 41 25.96 -15.35 -59.77
N THR A 42 24.66 -15.29 -59.54
CA THR A 42 23.70 -16.15 -60.24
C THR A 42 23.25 -15.47 -61.52
N THR A 43 23.32 -16.18 -62.64
CA THR A 43 22.92 -15.69 -63.98
C THR A 43 21.92 -16.64 -64.61
N ASP A 44 21.24 -16.17 -65.64
CA ASP A 44 20.34 -17.00 -66.43
C ASP A 44 21.09 -17.90 -67.37
N TYR A 45 20.52 -19.06 -67.73
CA TYR A 45 21.16 -20.03 -68.66
C TYR A 45 21.42 -19.45 -70.06
N SER A 46 20.56 -18.56 -70.57
CA SER A 46 20.74 -17.84 -71.83
C SER A 46 21.98 -16.93 -71.83
N THR A 47 22.20 -16.25 -70.66
CA THR A 47 23.41 -15.39 -70.50
C THR A 47 24.68 -16.23 -70.50
N PHE A 48 24.67 -17.42 -69.89
CA PHE A 48 25.74 -18.37 -69.92
C PHE A 48 26.06 -18.84 -71.37
N LEU A 49 25.01 -19.26 -72.13
CA LEU A 49 25.21 -19.68 -73.52
C LEU A 49 25.77 -18.55 -74.42
N THR A 50 25.22 -17.34 -74.26
CA THR A 50 25.72 -16.15 -74.98
C THR A 50 27.17 -15.86 -74.59
N GLY A 51 27.60 -16.10 -73.39
CA GLY A 51 28.98 -15.99 -72.92
C GLY A 51 29.88 -17.04 -73.51
N VAL A 52 29.40 -18.26 -73.70
CA VAL A 52 30.13 -19.35 -74.41
C VAL A 52 30.33 -19.02 -75.87
N GLU A 53 29.26 -18.56 -76.60
CA GLU A 53 29.30 -18.18 -78.03
C GLU A 53 30.21 -16.98 -78.32
N LYS A 54 30.42 -16.09 -77.33
CA LYS A 54 31.24 -14.88 -77.44
C LYS A 54 32.66 -15.02 -76.86
N ASP A 55 33.11 -16.28 -76.58
CA ASP A 55 34.39 -16.58 -75.97
C ASP A 55 34.74 -15.89 -74.64
N TYR A 56 33.70 -15.44 -73.89
CA TYR A 56 33.90 -14.84 -72.55
C TYR A 56 34.08 -15.90 -71.46
N VAL A 57 33.60 -17.15 -71.65
CA VAL A 57 33.65 -18.22 -70.66
C VAL A 57 34.94 -19.02 -70.84
N LYS A 58 35.77 -19.09 -69.76
CA LYS A 58 37.09 -19.83 -69.84
C LYS A 58 36.98 -21.22 -69.23
N THR A 59 36.27 -21.42 -68.17
CA THR A 59 36.14 -22.72 -67.52
C THR A 59 34.68 -22.93 -67.01
N VAL A 60 34.22 -24.16 -67.18
CA VAL A 60 32.89 -24.59 -66.82
C VAL A 60 32.96 -25.85 -65.93
N GLU A 61 32.31 -25.84 -64.80
CA GLU A 61 32.15 -26.98 -63.89
C GLU A 61 30.69 -27.37 -63.82
N ILE A 62 30.34 -28.55 -64.26
CA ILE A 62 28.95 -29.05 -64.27
C ILE A 62 28.73 -29.88 -63.00
N GLN A 63 27.79 -29.44 -62.17
CA GLN A 63 27.31 -30.15 -60.99
C GLN A 63 25.87 -30.66 -61.22
N ASP A 64 25.29 -31.34 -60.23
CA ASP A 64 23.97 -31.99 -60.39
C ASP A 64 22.87 -30.99 -60.75
N ASP A 65 22.80 -29.85 -60.04
CA ASP A 65 21.73 -28.86 -60.20
C ASP A 65 22.21 -27.54 -60.81
N TYR A 66 23.52 -27.25 -60.81
CA TYR A 66 24.08 -25.98 -61.25
C TYR A 66 25.29 -26.16 -62.14
N ILE A 67 25.49 -25.20 -63.05
CA ILE A 67 26.69 -25.05 -63.84
C ILE A 67 27.42 -23.82 -63.27
N TYR A 68 28.64 -24.03 -62.77
CA TYR A 68 29.53 -22.97 -62.34
C TYR A 68 30.50 -22.63 -63.48
N TYR A 69 30.69 -21.36 -63.73
CA TYR A 69 31.60 -20.95 -64.77
C TYR A 69 32.40 -19.69 -64.42
N VAL A 70 33.56 -19.56 -64.99
CA VAL A 70 34.41 -18.39 -64.89
C VAL A 70 34.36 -17.67 -66.27
N ALA A 71 33.91 -16.42 -66.21
CA ALA A 71 33.87 -15.55 -67.37
C ALA A 71 34.77 -14.34 -67.16
N GLU A 72 35.46 -13.92 -68.22
CA GLU A 72 36.30 -12.72 -68.24
C GLU A 72 35.61 -11.60 -69.01
N SER A 73 35.41 -10.44 -68.38
CA SER A 73 34.93 -9.21 -69.01
C SER A 73 35.85 -8.07 -68.59
N ASP A 74 36.37 -7.32 -69.56
CA ASP A 74 37.23 -6.16 -69.29
C ASP A 74 38.49 -6.48 -68.45
N GLY A 75 39.07 -7.71 -68.66
CA GLY A 75 40.30 -8.13 -67.98
C GLY A 75 40.11 -8.54 -66.49
N GLN A 76 38.85 -8.68 -66.01
CA GLN A 76 38.53 -9.19 -64.67
C GLN A 76 37.82 -10.53 -64.76
N GLU A 77 38.28 -11.52 -63.97
CA GLU A 77 37.62 -12.83 -63.85
C GLU A 77 36.53 -12.77 -62.86
N GLY A 78 35.25 -13.12 -63.24
CA GLY A 78 34.10 -13.26 -62.41
C GLY A 78 33.70 -14.73 -62.27
N TYR A 79 33.22 -15.10 -61.05
CA TYR A 79 32.65 -16.43 -60.77
C TYR A 79 31.13 -16.37 -60.81
N PHE A 80 30.56 -17.18 -61.71
CA PHE A 80 29.13 -17.21 -61.99
C PHE A 80 28.58 -18.62 -61.84
N ARG A 81 27.29 -18.71 -61.57
CA ARG A 81 26.51 -19.97 -61.57
C ARG A 81 25.21 -19.79 -62.31
N THR A 82 24.79 -20.82 -63.02
CA THR A 82 23.46 -20.89 -63.62
C THR A 82 22.79 -22.23 -63.30
N VAL A 83 21.47 -22.30 -63.35
CA VAL A 83 20.74 -23.56 -63.18
C VAL A 83 20.98 -24.44 -64.40
N LYS A 84 21.29 -25.73 -64.17
CA LYS A 84 21.47 -26.69 -65.22
C LYS A 84 20.15 -26.96 -65.94
N MET A 85 20.14 -26.79 -67.26
CA MET A 85 19.05 -27.21 -68.16
C MET A 85 19.39 -28.50 -68.88
N ASN A 86 18.36 -29.24 -69.27
CA ASN A 86 18.53 -30.45 -70.00
C ASN A 86 18.82 -30.08 -71.49
N ASP A 87 20.06 -29.75 -71.80
CA ASP A 87 20.60 -29.39 -73.14
C ASP A 87 21.54 -30.48 -73.60
N PRO A 88 21.11 -31.38 -74.53
CA PRO A 88 21.92 -32.46 -75.00
C PRO A 88 23.19 -31.98 -75.77
N ASP A 89 23.12 -30.79 -76.39
CA ASP A 89 24.18 -30.24 -77.25
C ASP A 89 25.18 -29.37 -76.44
N LEU A 90 24.98 -29.22 -75.13
CA LEU A 90 25.86 -28.38 -74.30
C LEU A 90 27.32 -28.78 -74.36
N VAL A 91 27.63 -30.07 -74.37
CA VAL A 91 28.99 -30.59 -74.39
C VAL A 91 29.65 -30.28 -75.71
N ASP A 92 28.92 -30.43 -76.79
CA ASP A 92 29.47 -30.15 -78.19
C ASP A 92 29.70 -28.63 -78.31
N ARG A 93 28.83 -27.78 -77.89
CA ARG A 93 28.95 -26.29 -77.84
C ARG A 93 30.16 -25.85 -77.03
N LEU A 94 30.37 -26.44 -75.82
CA LEU A 94 31.54 -26.14 -75.00
C LEU A 94 32.86 -26.62 -75.66
N HIS A 95 32.80 -27.73 -76.37
CA HIS A 95 33.99 -28.26 -77.14
C HIS A 95 34.31 -27.37 -78.33
N ASP A 96 33.28 -26.97 -79.09
CA ASP A 96 33.43 -26.10 -80.25
C ASP A 96 33.93 -24.68 -79.86
N ALA A 97 33.54 -24.20 -78.73
CA ALA A 97 34.02 -22.94 -78.15
C ALA A 97 35.39 -23.07 -77.44
N ASN A 98 36.02 -24.21 -77.46
CA ASN A 98 37.33 -24.51 -76.85
C ASN A 98 37.38 -24.14 -75.31
N VAL A 99 36.26 -24.23 -74.63
CA VAL A 99 36.14 -23.96 -73.21
C VAL A 99 36.61 -25.18 -72.42
N LYS A 100 37.36 -24.97 -71.34
CA LYS A 100 37.71 -26.07 -70.43
C LYS A 100 36.52 -26.43 -69.56
N PHE A 101 35.99 -27.64 -69.70
CA PHE A 101 34.83 -28.07 -68.87
C PHE A 101 35.11 -29.42 -68.19
N GLY A 102 34.48 -29.64 -67.06
CA GLY A 102 34.53 -30.88 -66.27
C GLY A 102 33.34 -31.06 -65.37
N ALA A 103 33.06 -32.29 -64.95
CA ALA A 103 32.11 -32.58 -63.91
C ALA A 103 32.86 -32.67 -62.56
N ALA A 104 32.35 -31.97 -61.52
CA ALA A 104 32.92 -32.14 -60.22
C ALA A 104 32.62 -33.55 -59.69
N ALA A 105 33.64 -34.22 -59.18
CA ALA A 105 33.41 -35.42 -58.41
C ALA A 105 32.64 -35.06 -57.15
N PRO A 106 31.55 -35.76 -56.76
CA PRO A 106 30.80 -35.45 -55.56
C PRO A 106 31.73 -35.45 -54.33
N GLN A 107 31.92 -34.29 -53.70
CA GLN A 107 32.64 -34.22 -52.43
C GLN A 107 31.78 -34.90 -51.38
N GLN A 108 32.01 -36.14 -51.08
CA GLN A 108 31.48 -36.84 -49.91
C GLN A 108 32.17 -36.23 -48.68
N THR A 109 31.67 -35.09 -48.20
CA THR A 109 31.94 -34.68 -46.83
C THR A 109 31.34 -35.78 -45.93
N SER A 110 32.22 -36.47 -45.22
CA SER A 110 31.80 -37.56 -44.34
C SER A 110 30.69 -37.03 -43.42
N ILE A 111 29.50 -37.63 -43.48
CA ILE A 111 28.34 -37.31 -42.67
C ILE A 111 28.74 -37.20 -41.18
N TRP A 112 29.73 -37.97 -40.77
CA TRP A 112 30.29 -37.92 -39.42
C TRP A 112 31.00 -36.60 -39.08
N ILE A 113 31.67 -35.96 -40.00
CA ILE A 113 32.36 -34.69 -39.78
C ILE A 113 31.35 -33.56 -39.65
N SER A 114 30.28 -33.54 -40.45
CA SER A 114 29.20 -32.53 -40.34
C SER A 114 28.35 -32.74 -39.06
N LEU A 115 28.11 -33.99 -38.65
CA LEU A 115 27.44 -34.28 -37.35
C LEU A 115 28.31 -33.89 -36.15
N ILE A 116 29.59 -34.18 -36.18
CA ILE A 116 30.51 -33.79 -35.10
C ILE A 116 30.65 -32.28 -35.01
N ALA A 117 30.87 -31.59 -36.14
CA ALA A 117 31.01 -30.14 -36.14
C ALA A 117 29.71 -29.39 -35.84
N GLY A 118 28.55 -29.89 -36.34
CA GLY A 118 27.27 -29.24 -36.20
C GLY A 118 26.60 -29.46 -34.84
N TYR A 119 26.77 -30.63 -34.23
CA TYR A 119 26.03 -30.99 -33.02
C TYR A 119 26.91 -31.36 -31.81
N VAL A 120 27.90 -32.23 -31.99
CA VAL A 120 28.71 -32.75 -30.88
C VAL A 120 29.64 -31.68 -30.31
N LEU A 121 30.28 -30.90 -31.15
CA LEU A 121 31.23 -29.85 -30.76
C LEU A 121 30.53 -28.71 -29.99
N PRO A 122 29.40 -28.14 -30.42
CA PRO A 122 28.66 -27.13 -29.68
C PRO A 122 28.15 -27.65 -28.34
N ILE A 123 27.63 -28.89 -28.26
CA ILE A 123 27.17 -29.51 -27.02
C ILE A 123 28.36 -29.73 -26.06
N ALA A 124 29.50 -30.21 -26.55
CA ALA A 124 30.68 -30.39 -25.72
C ALA A 124 31.21 -29.05 -25.16
N ILE A 125 31.23 -27.99 -25.99
CA ILE A 125 31.60 -26.63 -25.57
C ILE A 125 30.63 -26.15 -24.51
N PHE A 126 29.30 -26.37 -24.68
CA PHE A 126 28.27 -25.95 -23.71
C PHE A 126 28.43 -26.68 -22.36
N ILE A 127 28.72 -27.97 -22.38
CA ILE A 127 28.98 -28.78 -21.18
C ILE A 127 30.27 -28.32 -20.48
N LEU A 128 31.34 -28.06 -21.22
CA LEU A 128 32.62 -27.60 -20.66
C LEU A 128 32.48 -26.17 -20.09
N LEU A 129 31.80 -25.28 -20.79
CA LEU A 129 31.51 -23.91 -20.33
C LEU A 129 30.61 -23.94 -19.12
N GLY A 130 29.57 -24.78 -19.10
CA GLY A 130 28.67 -24.99 -17.97
C GLY A 130 29.42 -25.52 -16.74
N ARG A 131 30.32 -26.51 -16.92
CA ARG A 131 31.15 -27.01 -15.79
C ARG A 131 32.16 -25.97 -15.31
N TRP A 132 32.77 -25.18 -16.23
CA TRP A 132 33.67 -24.10 -15.85
C TRP A 132 32.93 -22.97 -15.11
N LEU A 133 31.76 -22.57 -15.61
CA LEU A 133 30.90 -21.55 -14.97
C LEU A 133 30.40 -22.01 -13.61
N SER A 134 29.95 -23.27 -13.50
CA SER A 134 29.50 -23.85 -12.24
C SER A 134 30.65 -23.94 -11.22
N LYS A 135 31.86 -24.32 -11.65
CA LYS A 135 33.05 -24.38 -10.80
C LYS A 135 33.46 -22.98 -10.31
N LYS A 136 33.36 -21.97 -11.17
CA LYS A 136 33.66 -20.57 -10.83
C LYS A 136 32.56 -19.93 -9.95
N MET A 137 31.28 -20.27 -10.15
CA MET A 137 30.17 -19.91 -9.27
C MET A 137 30.28 -20.60 -7.91
N MET A 138 30.64 -21.88 -7.88
CA MET A 138 30.80 -22.62 -6.64
C MET A 138 31.98 -22.13 -5.79
N SER A 139 33.07 -21.67 -6.40
CA SER A 139 34.21 -21.07 -5.66
C SER A 139 33.92 -19.65 -5.16
N SER A 140 32.96 -18.94 -5.79
CA SER A 140 32.53 -17.59 -5.38
C SER A 140 31.43 -17.60 -4.33
N MET A 141 30.73 -18.74 -4.11
CA MET A 141 29.65 -18.91 -3.14
C MET A 141 30.08 -19.71 -1.88
N GLY A 142 31.37 -19.82 -1.61
CA GLY A 142 31.90 -20.26 -0.30
C GLY A 142 31.23 -21.51 0.29
N GLY A 143 31.10 -22.60 -0.47
CA GLY A 143 30.52 -23.81 0.09
C GLY A 143 30.84 -25.06 -0.74
N GLY A 144 31.43 -26.06 -0.11
CA GLY A 144 31.63 -27.40 -0.63
C GLY A 144 30.30 -28.14 -0.93
N PRO A 145 30.29 -29.47 -1.17
CA PRO A 145 29.13 -30.25 -1.65
C PRO A 145 27.85 -30.17 -0.81
N GLY A 146 27.82 -29.37 0.28
CA GLY A 146 26.65 -29.09 1.12
C GLY A 146 25.77 -27.88 0.68
N GLY A 147 26.13 -27.13 -0.38
CA GLY A 147 25.40 -25.91 -0.78
C GLY A 147 23.96 -26.15 -1.27
N ALA A 148 23.64 -27.34 -1.78
CA ALA A 148 22.28 -27.72 -2.14
C ALA A 148 21.34 -27.97 -0.92
N MET A 149 21.88 -28.13 0.29
CA MET A 149 21.12 -28.28 1.54
C MET A 149 20.84 -26.95 2.26
N SER A 150 21.29 -25.81 1.73
CA SER A 150 21.13 -24.50 2.37
C SER A 150 19.81 -23.79 2.04
N PHE A 151 19.06 -24.25 1.07
CA PHE A 151 17.82 -23.60 0.60
C PHE A 151 16.65 -23.70 1.59
N GLY A 152 16.70 -24.53 2.61
CA GLY A 152 15.65 -24.69 3.61
C GLY A 152 16.01 -24.13 4.99
N LYS A 153 17.10 -23.37 5.13
CA LYS A 153 17.46 -22.79 6.44
C LYS A 153 16.60 -21.58 6.74
N SER A 154 16.08 -21.54 7.95
CA SER A 154 15.37 -20.39 8.48
C SER A 154 16.32 -19.19 8.59
N ASN A 155 15.89 -18.04 8.09
CA ASN A 155 16.57 -16.76 8.27
C ASN A 155 16.11 -16.06 9.57
N ALA A 156 15.51 -16.78 10.51
CA ALA A 156 15.06 -16.22 11.77
C ALA A 156 16.18 -15.42 12.44
N LYS A 157 15.88 -14.19 12.80
CA LYS A 157 16.80 -13.36 13.56
C LYS A 157 16.85 -13.88 14.99
N VAL A 158 17.99 -14.41 15.39
CA VAL A 158 18.21 -14.89 16.76
C VAL A 158 18.78 -13.74 17.58
N TYR A 159 18.00 -13.23 18.49
CA TYR A 159 18.45 -12.26 19.49
C TYR A 159 18.90 -13.03 20.74
N VAL A 160 20.17 -12.96 21.07
CA VAL A 160 20.70 -13.56 22.33
C VAL A 160 20.35 -12.63 23.50
N LYS A 161 20.35 -13.21 24.70
CA LYS A 161 20.02 -12.61 26.00
C LYS A 161 20.49 -11.12 26.21
N SER A 162 21.59 -10.72 25.60
CA SER A 162 22.17 -9.38 25.73
C SER A 162 21.70 -8.37 24.66
N SER A 163 20.97 -8.81 23.64
CA SER A 163 20.67 -7.96 22.47
C SER A 163 19.25 -7.39 22.42
N THR A 164 18.31 -7.92 23.20
CA THR A 164 16.95 -7.38 23.23
C THR A 164 16.83 -6.13 24.09
N GLY A 165 17.49 -6.05 25.24
CA GLY A 165 17.56 -4.87 26.11
C GLY A 165 16.21 -4.23 26.50
N ILE A 166 15.11 -4.64 25.84
CA ILE A 166 13.76 -4.11 26.01
C ILE A 166 13.06 -4.88 27.10
N LYS A 167 12.51 -4.18 28.09
CA LYS A 167 11.74 -4.75 29.19
C LYS A 167 10.30 -4.22 29.21
N PHE A 168 9.43 -4.79 30.04
CA PHE A 168 8.06 -4.28 30.21
C PHE A 168 8.02 -2.82 30.68
N SER A 169 9.04 -2.34 31.38
CA SER A 169 9.19 -0.93 31.75
C SER A 169 9.37 0.02 30.56
N ASP A 170 9.79 -0.50 29.41
CA ASP A 170 9.95 0.28 28.17
C ASP A 170 8.70 0.29 27.30
N VAL A 171 7.68 -0.50 27.69
CA VAL A 171 6.37 -0.59 27.04
C VAL A 171 5.37 0.09 27.94
N ALA A 172 4.86 1.23 27.50
CA ALA A 172 3.81 1.98 28.21
C ALA A 172 2.42 1.57 27.71
N GLY A 173 1.42 1.66 28.57
CA GLY A 173 0.07 1.15 28.30
C GLY A 173 0.02 -0.39 28.25
N GLU A 174 -1.09 -0.94 27.79
CA GLU A 174 -1.29 -2.38 27.59
C GLU A 174 -1.11 -3.22 28.89
N ASP A 175 -1.61 -2.71 29.99
CA ASP A 175 -1.38 -3.33 31.30
C ASP A 175 -1.99 -4.73 31.39
N GLU A 176 -3.17 -4.97 30.83
CA GLU A 176 -3.82 -6.29 30.76
C GLU A 176 -3.02 -7.28 29.91
N ALA A 177 -2.49 -6.82 28.78
CA ALA A 177 -1.63 -7.67 27.92
C ALA A 177 -0.32 -8.01 28.64
N LYS A 178 0.29 -7.06 29.36
CA LYS A 178 1.50 -7.29 30.17
C LYS A 178 1.26 -8.29 31.29
N ASP A 179 0.12 -8.20 31.99
CA ASP A 179 -0.24 -9.12 33.06
C ASP A 179 -0.33 -10.57 32.54
N LEU A 180 -1.02 -10.78 31.42
CA LEU A 180 -1.11 -12.08 30.77
C LEU A 180 0.24 -12.60 30.29
N LEU A 181 1.11 -11.71 29.82
CA LEU A 181 2.46 -12.07 29.35
C LEU A 181 3.43 -12.30 30.51
N THR A 182 3.21 -11.68 31.67
CA THR A 182 4.01 -11.89 32.88
C THR A 182 3.86 -13.32 33.42
N GLU A 183 2.68 -13.94 33.25
CA GLU A 183 2.51 -15.36 33.55
C GLU A 183 3.44 -16.27 32.71
N ILE A 184 3.64 -15.91 31.42
CA ILE A 184 4.54 -16.62 30.52
C ILE A 184 6.00 -16.45 30.99
N VAL A 185 6.39 -15.27 31.43
CA VAL A 185 7.71 -14.98 31.98
C VAL A 185 7.95 -15.77 33.28
N ASP A 186 6.97 -15.76 34.22
CA ASP A 186 7.07 -16.53 35.47
C ASP A 186 7.20 -18.04 35.19
N TYR A 187 6.44 -18.55 34.23
CA TYR A 187 6.58 -19.97 33.82
C TYR A 187 7.99 -20.31 33.29
N LEU A 188 8.54 -19.42 32.44
CA LEU A 188 9.89 -19.66 31.89
C LEU A 188 10.97 -19.67 33.00
N HIS A 189 10.78 -18.89 34.07
CA HIS A 189 11.65 -18.84 35.21
C HIS A 189 11.42 -19.99 36.20
N ASN A 190 10.14 -20.31 36.49
CA ASN A 190 9.69 -21.18 37.55
C ASN A 190 8.76 -22.31 37.09
N PRO A 191 9.12 -23.16 36.11
CA PRO A 191 8.24 -24.17 35.55
C PRO A 191 7.74 -25.22 36.56
N GLN A 192 8.47 -25.43 37.62
CA GLN A 192 8.13 -26.42 38.67
C GLN A 192 6.86 -26.00 39.45
N LYS A 193 6.72 -24.72 39.78
CA LYS A 193 5.56 -24.17 40.50
C LYS A 193 4.23 -24.52 39.80
N TYR A 194 4.21 -24.49 38.48
CA TYR A 194 3.01 -24.79 37.68
C TYR A 194 2.77 -26.30 37.59
N ARG A 195 3.83 -27.12 37.50
CA ARG A 195 3.72 -28.58 37.47
C ARG A 195 3.22 -29.17 38.80
N GLU A 196 3.60 -28.60 39.93
CA GLU A 196 3.20 -29.07 41.28
C GLU A 196 1.66 -28.92 41.47
N ILE A 197 1.04 -27.91 40.87
CA ILE A 197 -0.41 -27.70 40.92
C ILE A 197 -1.12 -28.49 39.82
N GLY A 198 -0.38 -29.06 38.84
CA GLY A 198 -0.93 -29.76 37.69
C GLY A 198 -1.40 -28.81 36.56
N ALA A 199 -0.97 -27.54 36.60
CA ALA A 199 -1.27 -26.57 35.54
C ALA A 199 -0.41 -26.83 34.29
N SER A 200 -1.04 -26.90 33.12
CA SER A 200 -0.36 -26.94 31.84
C SER A 200 -0.29 -25.56 31.23
N MET A 201 0.91 -25.05 30.93
CA MET A 201 1.06 -23.79 30.21
C MET A 201 0.64 -23.93 28.76
N PRO A 202 0.02 -22.88 28.19
CA PRO A 202 -0.23 -22.83 26.77
C PRO A 202 1.06 -22.96 25.97
N LYS A 203 1.06 -23.79 24.93
CA LYS A 203 2.21 -23.95 24.03
C LYS A 203 2.45 -22.68 23.21
N GLY A 204 1.36 -21.94 22.92
CA GLY A 204 1.41 -20.72 22.15
C GLY A 204 0.41 -19.66 22.59
N ALA A 205 0.80 -18.39 22.44
CA ALA A 205 -0.06 -17.25 22.64
C ALA A 205 -0.10 -16.39 21.37
N LEU A 206 -1.30 -15.90 21.05
CA LEU A 206 -1.56 -15.07 19.88
C LEU A 206 -1.85 -13.63 20.30
N LEU A 207 -0.97 -12.72 19.95
CA LEU A 207 -1.17 -11.27 20.10
C LEU A 207 -2.08 -10.77 18.98
N VAL A 208 -3.22 -10.18 19.35
CA VAL A 208 -4.27 -9.79 18.41
C VAL A 208 -4.59 -8.32 18.61
N GLY A 209 -4.64 -7.53 17.56
CA GLY A 209 -5.02 -6.12 17.67
C GLY A 209 -4.70 -5.29 16.44
N PRO A 210 -5.06 -3.99 16.44
CA PRO A 210 -4.79 -3.09 15.32
C PRO A 210 -3.31 -2.96 14.99
N PRO A 211 -2.95 -2.55 13.77
CA PRO A 211 -1.57 -2.25 13.44
C PRO A 211 -1.02 -1.09 14.30
N GLY A 212 0.26 -1.13 14.61
CA GLY A 212 0.91 -0.05 15.37
C GLY A 212 0.71 -0.07 16.89
N THR A 213 -0.02 -1.03 17.46
CA THR A 213 -0.26 -1.13 18.93
C THR A 213 0.93 -1.70 19.71
N GLY A 214 1.99 -2.14 19.05
CA GLY A 214 3.21 -2.59 19.76
C GLY A 214 3.34 -4.09 19.96
N LYS A 215 2.56 -4.95 19.27
CA LYS A 215 2.61 -6.42 19.40
C LYS A 215 4.02 -7.00 19.30
N THR A 216 4.79 -6.59 18.30
CA THR A 216 6.19 -6.99 18.12
C THR A 216 7.10 -6.47 19.25
N LEU A 217 6.81 -5.28 19.78
CA LEU A 217 7.55 -4.70 20.91
C LEU A 217 7.27 -5.47 22.19
N LEU A 218 6.01 -5.82 22.47
CA LEU A 218 5.60 -6.65 23.59
C LEU A 218 6.28 -8.02 23.55
N ALA A 219 6.29 -8.69 22.39
CA ALA A 219 6.97 -9.99 22.25
C ALA A 219 8.48 -9.91 22.58
N LYS A 220 9.14 -8.82 22.17
CA LYS A 220 10.54 -8.55 22.52
C LYS A 220 10.71 -8.26 24.01
N ALA A 221 9.77 -7.55 24.62
CA ALA A 221 9.81 -7.25 26.05
C ALA A 221 9.65 -8.50 26.90
N VAL A 222 8.76 -9.43 26.51
CA VAL A 222 8.65 -10.77 27.15
C VAL A 222 9.98 -11.50 27.15
N ALA A 223 10.67 -11.52 26.02
CA ALA A 223 11.96 -12.20 25.92
C ALA A 223 13.08 -11.52 26.75
N GLY A 224 13.05 -10.17 26.78
CA GLY A 224 13.96 -9.38 27.58
C GLY A 224 13.72 -9.53 29.08
N GLU A 225 12.44 -9.64 29.50
CA GLU A 225 12.07 -9.87 30.91
C GLU A 225 12.37 -11.30 31.34
N ALA A 226 12.05 -12.28 30.48
CA ALA A 226 12.37 -13.70 30.73
C ALA A 226 13.86 -14.04 30.60
N GLU A 227 14.66 -13.12 30.06
CA GLU A 227 16.09 -13.31 29.80
C GLU A 227 16.43 -14.59 29.01
N VAL A 228 15.59 -14.99 28.07
CA VAL A 228 15.77 -16.15 27.21
C VAL A 228 16.10 -15.76 25.77
N PRO A 229 16.67 -16.64 24.94
CA PRO A 229 16.85 -16.41 23.51
C PRO A 229 15.53 -16.16 22.81
N PHE A 230 15.53 -15.18 21.87
CA PHE A 230 14.37 -14.77 21.09
C PHE A 230 14.61 -15.02 19.61
N PHE A 231 13.78 -15.86 19.01
CA PHE A 231 13.76 -16.12 17.58
C PHE A 231 12.64 -15.30 16.96
N SER A 232 12.92 -14.39 16.05
CA SER A 232 11.91 -13.57 15.38
C SER A 232 11.92 -13.81 13.89
N ILE A 233 10.76 -14.13 13.34
CA ILE A 233 10.54 -14.35 11.91
C ILE A 233 9.20 -13.75 11.51
N SER A 234 9.09 -13.20 10.28
CA SER A 234 7.80 -12.81 9.71
C SER A 234 7.15 -14.00 9.01
N GLY A 235 5.82 -14.12 9.10
CA GLY A 235 5.05 -15.11 8.34
C GLY A 235 5.32 -15.04 6.83
N SER A 236 5.59 -13.86 6.31
CA SER A 236 5.97 -13.65 4.91
C SER A 236 7.30 -14.32 4.51
N GLU A 237 8.22 -14.52 5.45
CA GLU A 237 9.51 -15.19 5.19
C GLU A 237 9.37 -16.70 4.95
N PHE A 238 8.22 -17.28 5.29
CA PHE A 238 7.91 -18.68 5.00
C PHE A 238 7.30 -18.87 3.61
N VAL A 239 6.78 -17.81 2.99
CA VAL A 239 6.19 -17.89 1.66
C VAL A 239 7.29 -17.88 0.61
N GLU A 240 7.45 -19.00 -0.09
CA GLU A 240 8.49 -19.18 -1.11
C GLU A 240 7.88 -19.56 -2.45
N MET A 241 8.67 -19.38 -3.53
CA MET A 241 8.25 -19.76 -4.88
C MET A 241 8.27 -21.26 -5.14
N PHE A 242 9.04 -22.02 -4.34
CA PHE A 242 9.21 -23.46 -4.52
C PHE A 242 8.48 -24.24 -3.44
N VAL A 243 7.62 -25.15 -3.85
CA VAL A 243 6.81 -25.99 -2.96
C VAL A 243 7.71 -26.78 -2.00
N GLY A 244 7.38 -26.73 -0.72
CA GLY A 244 8.08 -27.43 0.36
C GLY A 244 9.23 -26.68 1.02
N MET A 245 9.63 -25.51 0.50
CA MET A 245 10.69 -24.72 1.12
C MET A 245 10.23 -24.00 2.39
N GLY A 246 9.02 -23.49 2.43
CA GLY A 246 8.42 -22.91 3.64
C GLY A 246 8.32 -23.94 4.76
N ALA A 247 7.84 -25.15 4.45
CA ALA A 247 7.79 -26.26 5.39
C ALA A 247 9.19 -26.66 5.91
N ALA A 248 10.23 -26.60 5.07
CA ALA A 248 11.60 -26.86 5.51
C ALA A 248 12.13 -25.80 6.46
N LYS A 249 11.79 -24.50 6.22
CA LYS A 249 12.14 -23.40 7.12
C LYS A 249 11.45 -23.54 8.49
N VAL A 250 10.18 -23.96 8.50
CA VAL A 250 9.45 -24.21 9.74
C VAL A 250 10.17 -25.30 10.56
N ARG A 251 10.50 -26.45 9.96
CA ARG A 251 11.25 -27.53 10.63
C ARG A 251 12.59 -27.05 11.17
N ASP A 252 13.34 -26.28 10.40
CA ASP A 252 14.65 -25.76 10.82
C ASP A 252 14.51 -24.78 12.00
N LEU A 253 13.52 -23.89 11.98
CA LEU A 253 13.21 -22.96 13.07
C LEU A 253 12.92 -23.70 14.37
N PHE A 254 12.02 -24.70 14.36
CA PHE A 254 11.64 -25.47 15.53
C PHE A 254 12.81 -26.35 16.04
N LYS A 255 13.63 -26.88 15.14
CA LYS A 255 14.87 -27.58 15.50
C LYS A 255 15.83 -26.66 16.26
N GLN A 256 16.08 -25.44 15.71
CA GLN A 256 16.95 -24.45 16.37
C GLN A 256 16.40 -24.00 17.73
N ALA A 257 15.08 -23.83 17.84
CA ALA A 257 14.41 -23.47 19.08
C ALA A 257 14.59 -24.57 20.15
N ASN A 258 14.40 -25.84 19.77
CA ASN A 258 14.60 -26.97 20.66
C ASN A 258 16.05 -27.09 21.12
N GLU A 259 17.04 -26.80 20.27
CA GLU A 259 18.45 -26.81 20.62
C GLU A 259 18.84 -25.70 21.61
N LYS A 260 18.10 -24.60 21.64
CA LYS A 260 18.36 -23.43 22.47
C LYS A 260 17.31 -23.19 23.57
N ALA A 261 16.54 -24.21 23.90
CA ALA A 261 15.56 -24.12 24.98
C ALA A 261 16.22 -23.87 26.35
N PRO A 262 15.64 -23.07 27.29
CA PRO A 262 14.38 -22.35 27.11
C PRO A 262 14.50 -21.13 26.17
N CYS A 263 13.49 -20.88 25.33
CA CYS A 263 13.50 -19.78 24.38
C CYS A 263 12.07 -19.37 23.96
N ILE A 264 11.96 -18.21 23.31
CA ILE A 264 10.71 -17.72 22.72
C ILE A 264 10.87 -17.70 21.19
N VAL A 265 9.88 -18.28 20.49
CA VAL A 265 9.74 -18.19 19.03
C VAL A 265 8.60 -17.21 18.74
N PHE A 266 8.91 -16.13 18.04
CA PHE A 266 7.92 -15.13 17.63
C PHE A 266 7.71 -15.15 16.14
N ILE A 267 6.44 -15.30 15.72
CA ILE A 267 6.01 -15.28 14.32
C ILE A 267 5.13 -14.07 14.13
N ASP A 268 5.66 -13.05 13.46
CA ASP A 268 4.88 -11.86 13.12
C ASP A 268 4.04 -12.09 11.86
N GLU A 269 2.91 -11.43 11.75
CA GLU A 269 1.99 -11.54 10.59
C GLU A 269 1.64 -13.01 10.25
N ILE A 270 1.25 -13.78 11.26
CA ILE A 270 0.94 -15.22 11.10
C ILE A 270 -0.19 -15.47 10.08
N ASP A 271 -1.06 -14.50 9.84
CA ASP A 271 -2.13 -14.54 8.86
C ASP A 271 -1.63 -14.69 7.41
N THR A 272 -0.37 -14.38 7.12
CA THR A 272 0.22 -14.60 5.79
C THR A 272 0.28 -16.09 5.41
N ILE A 273 0.49 -16.97 6.39
CA ILE A 273 0.54 -18.43 6.20
C ILE A 273 -0.68 -19.14 6.78
N GLY A 274 -1.33 -18.54 7.77
CA GLY A 274 -2.42 -19.13 8.55
C GLY A 274 -3.82 -18.83 8.04
N LYS A 275 -4.01 -18.33 6.83
CA LYS A 275 -5.33 -17.94 6.29
C LYS A 275 -6.26 -19.13 6.09
N LYS A 276 -7.57 -18.95 6.37
CA LYS A 276 -8.64 -19.91 6.08
C LYS A 276 -8.64 -20.36 4.61
N ARG A 277 -9.06 -21.57 4.37
CA ARG A 277 -9.27 -22.12 3.03
C ARG A 277 -10.49 -21.47 2.40
N ASP A 278 -10.29 -20.59 1.45
CA ASP A 278 -11.38 -20.07 0.63
C ASP A 278 -11.71 -21.13 -0.42
N GLY A 279 -12.94 -21.68 -0.37
CA GLY A 279 -13.39 -22.80 -1.20
C GLY A 279 -13.56 -22.50 -2.71
N ALA A 280 -13.04 -21.42 -3.23
CA ALA A 280 -13.18 -21.04 -4.64
C ALA A 280 -11.88 -20.38 -5.15
N GLY A 281 -11.03 -21.15 -5.84
CA GLY A 281 -9.94 -20.58 -6.61
C GLY A 281 -8.76 -21.52 -6.84
N PHE A 282 -8.75 -22.19 -7.97
CA PHE A 282 -7.58 -22.84 -8.56
C PHE A 282 -6.51 -21.79 -8.88
N THR A 283 -5.61 -21.53 -7.95
CA THR A 283 -4.37 -20.79 -8.25
C THR A 283 -3.22 -21.44 -7.48
N GLY A 284 -2.24 -21.95 -8.19
CA GLY A 284 -1.10 -22.74 -7.70
C GLY A 284 -0.18 -22.09 -6.64
N GLY A 285 -0.60 -20.98 -6.03
CA GLY A 285 0.07 -20.36 -4.90
C GLY A 285 -0.49 -20.77 -3.53
N ASN A 286 -1.61 -21.47 -3.48
CA ASN A 286 -2.22 -21.92 -2.22
C ASN A 286 -1.55 -23.17 -1.64
N ASP A 287 -1.01 -24.04 -2.50
CA ASP A 287 -0.42 -25.34 -2.08
C ASP A 287 0.80 -25.15 -1.18
N GLU A 288 1.67 -24.17 -1.47
CA GLU A 288 2.85 -23.88 -0.66
C GLU A 288 2.48 -23.36 0.73
N ARG A 289 1.54 -22.42 0.81
CA ARG A 289 1.05 -21.86 2.08
C ARG A 289 0.39 -22.94 2.93
N GLU A 290 -0.45 -23.78 2.30
CA GLU A 290 -1.13 -24.88 2.99
C GLU A 290 -0.13 -25.91 3.52
N GLN A 291 0.88 -26.27 2.72
CA GLN A 291 1.92 -27.19 3.15
C GLN A 291 2.74 -26.59 4.31
N THR A 292 3.04 -25.31 4.26
CA THR A 292 3.75 -24.59 5.33
C THR A 292 2.92 -24.53 6.60
N LEU A 293 1.62 -24.20 6.48
CA LEU A 293 0.68 -24.22 7.61
C LEU A 293 0.59 -25.61 8.24
N ASN A 294 0.37 -26.66 7.43
CA ASN A 294 0.30 -28.03 7.92
C ASN A 294 1.59 -28.47 8.64
N GLN A 295 2.75 -28.04 8.15
CA GLN A 295 4.01 -28.29 8.81
C GLN A 295 4.10 -27.54 10.16
N LEU A 296 3.67 -26.26 10.21
CA LEU A 296 3.63 -25.49 11.45
C LEU A 296 2.74 -26.18 12.48
N LEU A 297 1.54 -26.61 12.09
CA LEU A 297 0.63 -27.34 12.97
C LEU A 297 1.25 -28.64 13.48
N THR A 298 1.96 -29.38 12.62
CA THR A 298 2.63 -30.64 12.98
C THR A 298 3.76 -30.38 13.99
N GLU A 299 4.57 -29.34 13.78
CA GLU A 299 5.65 -29.00 14.72
C GLU A 299 5.09 -28.55 16.07
N MET A 300 4.00 -27.77 16.09
CA MET A 300 3.33 -27.35 17.33
C MET A 300 2.72 -28.53 18.08
N ASP A 301 2.11 -29.48 17.40
CA ASP A 301 1.52 -30.67 18.02
C ASP A 301 2.60 -31.59 18.57
N GLY A 302 3.68 -31.81 17.82
CA GLY A 302 4.82 -32.63 18.21
C GLY A 302 5.75 -32.00 19.24
N PHE A 303 5.49 -30.77 19.62
CA PHE A 303 6.35 -29.99 20.49
C PHE A 303 6.14 -30.30 21.96
N ASP A 304 7.24 -30.54 22.67
CA ASP A 304 7.24 -30.78 24.13
C ASP A 304 7.34 -29.45 24.89
N GLY A 305 6.21 -28.90 25.33
CA GLY A 305 6.16 -27.68 26.13
C GLY A 305 6.96 -27.74 27.43
N SER A 306 7.31 -28.97 27.92
CA SER A 306 8.09 -29.13 29.15
C SER A 306 9.54 -28.62 29.04
N LYS A 307 10.06 -28.44 27.83
CA LYS A 307 11.41 -27.92 27.56
C LYS A 307 11.56 -26.42 27.70
N GLY A 308 10.44 -25.69 27.95
CA GLY A 308 10.47 -24.23 28.15
C GLY A 308 10.57 -23.43 26.85
N VAL A 309 10.09 -23.97 25.72
CA VAL A 309 9.92 -23.17 24.51
C VAL A 309 8.49 -22.65 24.45
N VAL A 310 8.31 -21.37 24.21
CA VAL A 310 7.01 -20.72 24.05
C VAL A 310 6.92 -20.09 22.66
N ILE A 311 5.78 -20.30 21.99
CA ILE A 311 5.53 -19.73 20.68
C ILE A 311 4.61 -18.53 20.85
N LEU A 312 5.08 -17.36 20.45
CA LEU A 312 4.25 -16.16 20.33
C LEU A 312 3.98 -15.89 18.86
N ALA A 313 2.76 -15.53 18.52
CA ALA A 313 2.44 -15.04 17.18
C ALA A 313 1.69 -13.72 17.25
N ALA A 314 1.77 -12.92 16.20
CA ALA A 314 1.02 -11.68 16.09
C ALA A 314 0.21 -11.63 14.80
N THR A 315 -0.99 -11.06 14.86
CA THR A 315 -1.84 -10.80 13.70
C THR A 315 -2.70 -9.56 13.91
N ASN A 316 -3.00 -8.87 12.81
CA ASN A 316 -4.01 -7.82 12.75
C ASN A 316 -5.36 -8.38 12.23
N ARG A 317 -5.42 -9.66 11.82
CA ARG A 317 -6.58 -10.31 11.18
C ARG A 317 -6.92 -11.64 11.85
N PRO A 318 -7.36 -11.67 13.09
CA PRO A 318 -7.66 -12.93 13.78
C PRO A 318 -8.77 -13.72 13.07
N ASP A 319 -9.74 -13.02 12.46
CA ASP A 319 -10.87 -13.64 11.78
C ASP A 319 -10.50 -14.37 10.49
N SER A 320 -9.35 -14.03 9.90
CA SER A 320 -8.83 -14.68 8.68
C SER A 320 -8.07 -15.97 8.98
N LEU A 321 -7.73 -16.24 10.25
CA LEU A 321 -6.92 -17.40 10.62
C LEU A 321 -7.70 -18.71 10.50
N ASP A 322 -7.00 -19.77 10.08
CA ASP A 322 -7.52 -21.13 10.09
C ASP A 322 -7.86 -21.55 11.54
N PRO A 323 -9.09 -22.01 11.81
CA PRO A 323 -9.49 -22.46 13.13
C PRO A 323 -8.58 -23.54 13.74
N ALA A 324 -7.87 -24.31 12.90
CA ALA A 324 -6.91 -25.31 13.36
C ALA A 324 -5.77 -24.69 14.18
N LEU A 325 -5.33 -23.47 13.86
CA LEU A 325 -4.30 -22.75 14.64
C LEU A 325 -4.77 -22.40 16.06
N LEU A 326 -6.06 -22.22 16.24
CA LEU A 326 -6.67 -21.73 17.48
C LEU A 326 -7.18 -22.86 18.40
N ARG A 327 -6.89 -24.14 18.06
CA ARG A 327 -7.25 -25.28 18.88
C ARG A 327 -6.35 -25.41 20.12
N PRO A 328 -6.88 -25.96 21.22
CA PRO A 328 -6.08 -26.26 22.42
C PRO A 328 -4.80 -27.04 22.06
N GLY A 329 -3.69 -26.64 22.67
CA GLY A 329 -2.36 -27.20 22.40
C GLY A 329 -1.59 -26.50 21.28
N ARG A 330 -2.14 -25.41 20.69
CA ARG A 330 -1.51 -24.56 19.69
C ARG A 330 -1.52 -23.10 20.16
N PHE A 331 -2.21 -22.18 19.47
CA PHE A 331 -2.46 -20.81 19.96
C PHE A 331 -3.76 -20.77 20.75
N ASP A 332 -3.74 -21.37 21.91
CA ASP A 332 -4.90 -21.52 22.79
C ASP A 332 -5.13 -20.30 23.68
N ARG A 333 -4.15 -19.43 23.86
CA ARG A 333 -4.28 -18.15 24.55
C ARG A 333 -4.28 -17.00 23.56
N ARG A 334 -5.36 -16.22 23.55
CA ARG A 334 -5.43 -14.96 22.79
C ARG A 334 -5.19 -13.80 23.73
N ILE A 335 -4.27 -12.91 23.36
CA ILE A 335 -3.92 -11.72 24.14
C ILE A 335 -4.29 -10.52 23.28
N PRO A 336 -5.36 -9.79 23.61
CA PRO A 336 -5.72 -8.56 22.94
C PRO A 336 -4.65 -7.50 23.21
N VAL A 337 -4.26 -6.77 22.18
CA VAL A 337 -3.37 -5.60 22.23
C VAL A 337 -4.11 -4.49 21.50
N GLU A 338 -4.87 -3.72 22.25
CA GLU A 338 -5.84 -2.77 21.73
C GLU A 338 -5.19 -1.39 21.49
N LEU A 339 -5.96 -0.42 20.99
CA LEU A 339 -5.51 0.96 20.96
C LEU A 339 -5.41 1.48 22.41
N PRO A 340 -4.38 2.29 22.73
CA PRO A 340 -4.17 2.75 24.09
C PRO A 340 -5.30 3.69 24.52
N ASP A 341 -5.75 3.54 25.76
CA ASP A 341 -6.65 4.47 26.45
C ASP A 341 -5.96 5.83 26.71
N LEU A 342 -6.67 6.79 27.26
CA LEU A 342 -6.14 8.13 27.51
C LEU A 342 -4.85 8.09 28.37
N LYS A 343 -4.83 7.27 29.41
CA LYS A 343 -3.67 7.12 30.30
C LYS A 343 -2.51 6.45 29.57
N GLY A 344 -2.78 5.39 28.83
CA GLY A 344 -1.78 4.69 28.01
C GLY A 344 -1.19 5.60 26.95
N ARG A 345 -1.99 6.44 26.26
CA ARG A 345 -1.48 7.43 25.32
C ARG A 345 -0.52 8.43 25.97
N GLU A 346 -0.89 8.94 27.14
CA GLU A 346 -0.02 9.85 27.90
C GLU A 346 1.30 9.18 28.30
N GLU A 347 1.27 7.95 28.79
CA GLU A 347 2.45 7.20 29.17
C GLU A 347 3.34 6.89 27.96
N ILE A 348 2.76 6.48 26.81
CA ILE A 348 3.50 6.22 25.57
C ILE A 348 4.21 7.51 25.10
N LEU A 349 3.50 8.64 25.08
CA LEU A 349 4.08 9.94 24.75
C LEU A 349 5.28 10.26 25.64
N LYS A 350 5.15 10.09 26.97
CA LYS A 350 6.23 10.32 27.93
C LYS A 350 7.44 9.41 27.69
N VAL A 351 7.21 8.12 27.38
CA VAL A 351 8.29 7.16 27.09
C VAL A 351 9.08 7.58 25.85
N HIS A 352 8.37 7.98 24.79
CA HIS A 352 9.05 8.45 23.56
C HIS A 352 9.69 9.82 23.73
N ALA A 353 9.10 10.71 24.51
CA ALA A 353 9.63 12.04 24.80
C ALA A 353 10.93 12.04 25.60
N LYS A 354 11.22 10.97 26.38
CA LYS A 354 12.54 10.81 27.07
C LYS A 354 13.72 10.82 26.09
N LYS A 355 13.50 10.56 24.80
CA LYS A 355 14.56 10.50 23.77
C LYS A 355 14.84 11.85 23.12
N ILE A 356 14.01 12.86 23.38
CA ILE A 356 14.11 14.20 22.79
C ILE A 356 14.19 15.29 23.86
N LYS A 357 14.57 16.50 23.47
CA LYS A 357 14.53 17.65 24.38
C LYS A 357 13.18 18.35 24.22
N ILE A 358 12.48 18.52 25.33
CA ILE A 358 11.18 19.17 25.40
C ILE A 358 11.22 20.37 26.33
N ALA A 359 10.31 21.32 26.15
CA ALA A 359 10.10 22.43 27.07
C ALA A 359 9.34 21.95 28.31
N ASP A 360 9.60 22.54 29.47
CA ASP A 360 8.93 22.20 30.74
C ASP A 360 7.42 22.49 30.72
N SER A 361 6.98 23.35 29.80
CA SER A 361 5.57 23.73 29.63
C SER A 361 4.72 22.74 28.85
N VAL A 362 5.30 21.63 28.34
CA VAL A 362 4.56 20.64 27.55
C VAL A 362 3.63 19.83 28.43
N ARG A 363 2.35 19.79 28.07
CA ARG A 363 1.27 19.08 28.78
C ARG A 363 0.85 17.86 28.00
N PHE A 364 1.37 16.69 28.42
CA PHE A 364 1.07 15.42 27.75
C PHE A 364 -0.36 14.96 27.89
N ASP A 365 -1.07 15.38 28.94
CA ASP A 365 -2.49 15.12 29.14
C ASP A 365 -3.36 15.74 28.01
N GLU A 366 -3.08 16.97 27.62
CA GLU A 366 -3.76 17.64 26.50
C GLU A 366 -3.42 17.01 25.15
N ILE A 367 -2.14 16.69 24.94
CA ILE A 367 -1.66 16.02 23.74
C ILE A 367 -2.33 14.64 23.60
N ALA A 368 -2.41 13.88 24.70
CA ALA A 368 -3.04 12.55 24.72
C ALA A 368 -4.55 12.60 24.42
N LYS A 369 -5.26 13.64 24.91
CA LYS A 369 -6.66 13.89 24.55
C LYS A 369 -6.81 14.19 23.07
N ALA A 370 -6.01 15.11 22.54
CA ALA A 370 -6.05 15.50 21.14
C ALA A 370 -5.65 14.37 20.17
N ALA A 371 -4.87 13.37 20.65
CA ALA A 371 -4.48 12.19 19.91
C ALA A 371 -5.38 10.97 20.16
N ALA A 372 -6.70 11.20 20.45
CA ALA A 372 -7.66 10.12 20.65
C ALA A 372 -7.70 9.18 19.45
N GLY A 373 -7.72 7.85 19.72
CA GLY A 373 -7.70 6.80 18.69
C GLY A 373 -6.34 6.56 18.03
N ALA A 374 -5.28 7.29 18.38
CA ALA A 374 -3.95 7.06 17.84
C ALA A 374 -3.32 5.78 18.41
N SER A 375 -2.69 5.01 17.55
CA SER A 375 -1.87 3.85 17.91
C SER A 375 -0.55 4.26 18.56
N GLY A 376 0.12 3.33 19.24
CA GLY A 376 1.45 3.58 19.82
C GLY A 376 2.49 4.04 18.80
N ALA A 377 2.42 3.53 17.57
CA ALA A 377 3.31 3.93 16.49
C ALA A 377 3.05 5.38 16.02
N GLU A 378 1.79 5.79 15.93
CA GLU A 378 1.41 7.16 15.59
C GLU A 378 1.82 8.14 16.68
N LEU A 379 1.64 7.77 17.96
CA LEU A 379 2.11 8.57 19.11
C LEU A 379 3.65 8.75 19.08
N ALA A 380 4.39 7.69 18.77
CA ALA A 380 5.83 7.77 18.60
C ALA A 380 6.21 8.71 17.45
N ASN A 381 5.44 8.68 16.36
CA ASN A 381 5.63 9.58 15.21
C ASN A 381 5.31 11.04 15.55
N ILE A 382 4.26 11.30 16.32
CA ILE A 382 3.93 12.65 16.81
C ILE A 382 5.12 13.25 17.59
N VAL A 383 5.71 12.47 18.50
CA VAL A 383 6.90 12.92 19.27
C VAL A 383 8.08 13.22 18.35
N ASN A 384 8.32 12.36 17.37
CA ASN A 384 9.42 12.58 16.41
C ASN A 384 9.19 13.79 15.51
N GLU A 385 7.96 13.99 15.00
CA GLU A 385 7.61 15.15 14.17
C GLU A 385 7.72 16.46 14.97
N ALA A 386 7.35 16.48 16.24
CA ALA A 386 7.51 17.64 17.11
C ALA A 386 9.01 18.01 17.26
N ALA A 387 9.88 17.03 17.42
CA ALA A 387 11.32 17.27 17.47
C ALA A 387 11.87 17.78 16.12
N LEU A 388 11.44 17.19 15.00
CA LEU A 388 11.84 17.63 13.65
C LEU A 388 11.37 19.05 13.36
N ARG A 389 10.16 19.43 13.80
CA ARG A 389 9.64 20.78 13.67
C ARG A 389 10.48 21.79 14.46
N ALA A 390 10.79 21.48 15.73
CA ALA A 390 11.65 22.33 16.56
C ALA A 390 13.02 22.61 15.89
N VAL A 391 13.64 21.56 15.30
CA VAL A 391 14.91 21.70 14.56
C VAL A 391 14.74 22.56 13.30
N ARG A 392 13.66 22.36 12.55
CA ARG A 392 13.34 23.15 11.34
C ARG A 392 13.20 24.65 11.64
N ASP A 393 12.64 24.96 12.79
CA ASP A 393 12.46 26.32 13.27
C ASP A 393 13.69 26.87 14.04
N GLY A 394 14.82 26.14 14.04
CA GLY A 394 16.08 26.54 14.66
C GLY A 394 16.09 26.49 16.20
N ARG A 395 15.09 25.84 16.81
CA ARG A 395 14.96 25.62 18.25
C ARG A 395 15.65 24.35 18.73
N LYS A 396 16.05 24.32 19.98
CA LYS A 396 16.78 23.18 20.60
C LYS A 396 15.86 22.25 21.41
N PHE A 397 14.59 22.59 21.54
CA PHE A 397 13.58 21.86 22.30
C PHE A 397 12.22 21.97 21.63
N ALA A 398 11.40 20.94 21.74
CA ALA A 398 10.03 20.92 21.26
C ALA A 398 9.09 21.59 22.27
N THR A 399 8.14 22.35 21.78
CA THR A 399 7.13 23.09 22.57
C THR A 399 5.75 22.45 22.40
N GLN A 400 4.77 22.88 23.21
CA GLN A 400 3.36 22.44 23.11
C GLN A 400 2.83 22.62 21.67
N ALA A 401 3.05 23.77 21.05
CA ALA A 401 2.61 24.05 19.67
C ALA A 401 3.24 23.12 18.62
N ASP A 402 4.44 22.59 18.89
CA ASP A 402 5.05 21.60 17.99
C ASP A 402 4.32 20.26 18.06
N PHE A 403 3.92 19.83 19.25
CA PHE A 403 3.15 18.61 19.42
C PHE A 403 1.74 18.73 18.80
N GLU A 404 1.06 19.85 19.04
CA GLU A 404 -0.28 20.11 18.47
C GLU A 404 -0.25 20.05 16.94
N GLU A 405 0.68 20.75 16.31
CA GLU A 405 0.83 20.68 14.85
C GLU A 405 1.26 19.28 14.38
N SER A 406 2.07 18.56 15.19
CA SER A 406 2.47 17.19 14.84
C SER A 406 1.32 16.20 14.90
N ILE A 407 0.37 16.37 15.80
CA ILE A 407 -0.88 15.62 15.80
C ILE A 407 -1.63 15.84 14.49
N GLU A 408 -1.76 17.11 14.07
CA GLU A 408 -2.41 17.46 12.82
C GLU A 408 -1.69 16.88 11.59
N VAL A 409 -0.36 16.90 11.61
CA VAL A 409 0.46 16.31 10.54
C VAL A 409 0.26 14.80 10.45
N VAL A 410 0.19 14.10 11.57
CA VAL A 410 0.00 12.64 11.59
C VAL A 410 -1.42 12.26 11.18
N ILE A 411 -2.45 12.99 11.63
CA ILE A 411 -3.86 12.70 11.34
C ILE A 411 -4.25 13.20 9.95
N ALA A 412 -3.95 14.47 9.61
CA ALA A 412 -4.44 15.17 8.43
C ALA A 412 -3.36 15.45 7.36
N GLY A 413 -2.10 15.12 7.65
CA GLY A 413 -0.97 15.37 6.75
C GLY A 413 -0.41 16.80 6.84
N TYR A 414 0.68 17.03 6.09
CA TYR A 414 1.37 18.33 6.09
C TYR A 414 0.53 19.44 5.46
N GLN A 415 0.77 20.68 5.91
CA GLN A 415 0.19 21.88 5.28
C GLN A 415 0.70 22.06 3.85
N LYS A 416 -0.20 22.31 2.89
CA LYS A 416 0.15 22.59 1.48
C LYS A 416 0.55 24.06 1.33
N LYS A 417 1.84 24.34 1.21
CA LYS A 417 2.37 25.72 1.05
C LYS A 417 2.03 26.36 -0.31
N ASN A 418 1.82 25.56 -1.36
CA ASN A 418 1.71 26.04 -2.74
C ASN A 418 0.28 26.05 -3.29
N ARG A 419 -0.74 25.70 -2.49
CA ARG A 419 -2.14 25.72 -2.93
C ARG A 419 -2.80 27.00 -2.45
N VAL A 420 -2.92 27.95 -3.34
CA VAL A 420 -3.70 29.16 -3.10
C VAL A 420 -5.14 28.85 -3.47
N LEU A 421 -6.03 28.77 -2.48
CA LEU A 421 -7.47 28.73 -2.73
C LEU A 421 -7.90 30.06 -3.32
N SER A 422 -8.82 30.03 -4.29
CA SER A 422 -9.48 31.26 -4.71
C SER A 422 -10.29 31.85 -3.55
N ASN A 423 -10.48 33.18 -3.55
CA ASN A 423 -11.26 33.85 -2.49
C ASN A 423 -12.67 33.22 -2.35
N LYS A 424 -13.26 32.78 -3.45
CA LYS A 424 -14.55 32.09 -3.47
C LYS A 424 -14.47 30.72 -2.79
N GLU A 425 -13.48 29.90 -3.12
CA GLU A 425 -13.27 28.59 -2.48
C GLU A 425 -12.95 28.73 -1.00
N LYS A 426 -12.07 29.68 -0.64
CA LYS A 426 -11.75 29.97 0.77
C LYS A 426 -12.99 30.32 1.59
N LEU A 427 -13.88 31.12 1.00
CA LEU A 427 -15.15 31.50 1.64
C LEU A 427 -16.07 30.29 1.80
N ILE A 428 -16.23 29.45 0.78
CA ILE A 428 -17.06 28.24 0.83
C ILE A 428 -16.54 27.31 1.94
N VAL A 429 -15.22 27.04 1.96
CA VAL A 429 -14.62 26.19 2.98
C VAL A 429 -14.82 26.77 4.38
N ALA A 430 -14.71 28.10 4.56
CA ALA A 430 -14.95 28.71 5.86
C ALA A 430 -16.37 28.50 6.37
N TYR A 431 -17.36 28.64 5.52
CA TYR A 431 -18.75 28.34 5.89
C TYR A 431 -18.99 26.86 6.14
N HIS A 432 -18.36 26.00 5.36
CA HIS A 432 -18.43 24.55 5.50
C HIS A 432 -17.93 24.09 6.88
N GLU A 433 -16.71 24.50 7.26
CA GLU A 433 -16.12 24.14 8.56
C GLU A 433 -16.88 24.74 9.74
N ILE A 434 -17.31 25.98 9.64
CA ILE A 434 -18.17 26.58 10.67
C ILE A 434 -19.54 25.89 10.72
N GLY A 435 -20.05 25.40 9.60
CA GLY A 435 -21.27 24.57 9.57
C GLY A 435 -21.16 23.36 10.47
N HIS A 436 -20.08 22.59 10.37
CA HIS A 436 -19.79 21.47 11.25
C HIS A 436 -19.70 21.90 12.72
N ALA A 437 -18.87 22.91 12.99
CA ALA A 437 -18.62 23.38 14.34
C ALA A 437 -19.88 23.94 15.04
N LEU A 438 -20.69 24.71 14.31
CA LEU A 438 -21.88 25.31 14.84
C LEU A 438 -22.98 24.29 15.11
N VAL A 439 -23.16 23.31 14.21
CA VAL A 439 -24.09 22.20 14.45
C VAL A 439 -23.64 21.39 15.65
N ALA A 440 -22.38 21.06 15.77
CA ALA A 440 -21.83 20.35 16.93
C ALA A 440 -22.08 21.13 18.26
N ALA A 441 -21.73 22.41 18.30
CA ALA A 441 -21.83 23.23 19.52
C ALA A 441 -23.26 23.54 19.98
N LYS A 442 -24.25 23.41 19.09
CA LYS A 442 -25.66 23.65 19.37
C LYS A 442 -26.46 22.39 19.69
N GLN A 443 -25.80 21.24 19.64
CA GLN A 443 -26.41 19.96 20.05
C GLN A 443 -26.00 19.59 21.49
N THR A 444 -26.84 18.83 22.16
CA THR A 444 -26.49 18.15 23.39
C THR A 444 -25.64 16.91 23.08
N GLU A 445 -24.81 16.48 24.01
CA GLU A 445 -24.03 15.24 23.90
C GLU A 445 -23.16 15.21 22.62
N SER A 446 -22.52 16.33 22.29
CA SER A 446 -21.54 16.44 21.18
C SER A 446 -20.19 16.83 21.75
N ALA A 447 -19.14 16.21 21.24
CA ALA A 447 -17.78 16.54 21.65
C ALA A 447 -17.46 18.02 21.41
N PRO A 448 -16.78 18.70 22.37
CA PRO A 448 -16.43 20.10 22.22
C PRO A 448 -15.51 20.34 21.02
N VAL A 449 -15.72 21.47 20.36
CA VAL A 449 -14.86 21.92 19.27
C VAL A 449 -13.52 22.37 19.84
N HIS A 450 -12.45 21.75 19.40
CA HIS A 450 -11.08 22.07 19.84
C HIS A 450 -10.39 23.06 18.89
N LYS A 451 -10.52 22.86 17.58
CA LYS A 451 -9.88 23.69 16.57
C LYS A 451 -10.63 23.63 15.24
N ILE A 452 -10.68 24.75 14.53
CA ILE A 452 -11.26 24.84 13.18
C ILE A 452 -10.20 25.50 12.29
N THR A 453 -9.92 24.95 11.11
CA THR A 453 -8.96 25.54 10.18
C THR A 453 -9.38 25.33 8.73
N ILE A 454 -9.02 26.30 7.87
CA ILE A 454 -9.20 26.25 6.42
C ILE A 454 -7.88 26.17 5.67
N ILE A 455 -6.80 25.76 6.35
CA ILE A 455 -5.49 25.54 5.76
C ILE A 455 -5.46 24.17 5.10
N PRO A 456 -5.25 24.08 3.76
CA PRO A 456 -5.28 22.80 3.05
C PRO A 456 -4.16 21.86 3.48
N ARG A 457 -4.49 20.56 3.61
CA ARG A 457 -3.56 19.49 3.99
C ARG A 457 -3.24 18.52 2.85
N THR A 458 -2.16 17.75 2.98
CA THR A 458 -1.74 16.79 1.96
C THR A 458 -2.65 15.58 1.83
N SER A 459 -3.45 15.26 2.84
CA SER A 459 -4.51 14.25 2.78
C SER A 459 -5.63 14.56 1.76
N GLY A 460 -5.70 15.81 1.29
CA GLY A 460 -6.73 16.27 0.36
C GLY A 460 -7.78 17.17 1.01
N ALA A 461 -7.85 17.21 2.33
CA ALA A 461 -8.74 18.12 3.06
C ALA A 461 -8.40 19.59 2.76
N LEU A 462 -9.43 20.41 2.53
CA LEU A 462 -9.31 21.85 2.31
C LEU A 462 -9.40 22.64 3.61
N GLY A 463 -10.03 22.05 4.61
CA GLY A 463 -10.16 22.49 5.98
C GLY A 463 -10.49 21.28 6.86
N TYR A 464 -10.63 21.47 8.15
CA TYR A 464 -11.18 20.48 9.06
C TYR A 464 -11.61 21.14 10.39
N THR A 465 -12.62 20.53 11.00
CA THR A 465 -13.09 20.86 12.33
C THR A 465 -12.73 19.72 13.28
N MET A 466 -11.85 19.99 14.25
CA MET A 466 -11.39 19.03 15.25
C MET A 466 -12.28 19.10 16.49
N GLN A 467 -12.87 17.98 16.83
CA GLN A 467 -13.60 17.76 18.06
C GLN A 467 -12.80 16.82 18.96
N VAL A 468 -12.73 17.07 20.23
CA VAL A 468 -12.00 16.26 21.21
C VAL A 468 -12.90 16.00 22.40
N ASP A 469 -13.15 14.72 22.66
CA ASP A 469 -13.88 14.30 23.84
C ASP A 469 -13.05 14.46 25.14
N ASP A 470 -13.68 14.72 26.25
CA ASP A 470 -12.99 14.87 27.55
C ASP A 470 -12.46 13.56 28.13
N GLY A 471 -12.83 12.41 27.54
CA GLY A 471 -12.40 11.07 27.92
C GLY A 471 -12.72 10.03 26.89
N ASP A 472 -12.35 8.78 27.15
CA ASP A 472 -12.66 7.66 26.26
C ASP A 472 -14.12 7.23 26.46
N HIS A 473 -14.96 7.32 25.43
CA HIS A 473 -16.34 6.90 25.40
C HIS A 473 -16.49 5.52 24.78
N TYR A 474 -16.90 4.54 25.58
CA TYR A 474 -17.08 3.15 25.16
C TYR A 474 -18.51 2.83 24.68
N LEU A 475 -19.49 3.59 25.13
CA LEU A 475 -20.90 3.41 24.78
C LEU A 475 -21.44 4.71 24.20
N MET A 476 -22.13 4.60 23.09
CA MET A 476 -22.80 5.74 22.45
C MET A 476 -24.30 5.47 22.35
N THR A 477 -25.08 6.44 22.72
CA THR A 477 -26.54 6.40 22.61
C THR A 477 -27.00 6.60 21.17
N LYS A 478 -28.24 6.24 20.86
CA LYS A 478 -28.88 6.51 19.56
C LYS A 478 -28.84 8.01 19.23
N GLU A 479 -29.05 8.86 20.25
CA GLU A 479 -29.08 10.32 20.10
C GLU A 479 -27.68 10.88 19.80
N GLU A 480 -26.62 10.42 20.47
CA GLU A 480 -25.23 10.81 20.18
C GLU A 480 -24.81 10.46 18.75
N LEU A 481 -25.18 9.27 18.31
CA LEU A 481 -24.87 8.84 16.94
C LEU A 481 -25.64 9.66 15.89
N ALA A 482 -26.93 9.97 16.17
CA ALA A 482 -27.74 10.84 15.32
C ALA A 482 -27.17 12.26 15.27
N ASN A 483 -26.75 12.80 16.43
CA ASN A 483 -26.06 14.09 16.52
C ASN A 483 -24.75 14.13 15.72
N LYS A 484 -23.97 13.04 15.72
CA LYS A 484 -22.78 12.92 14.88
C LYS A 484 -23.11 12.95 13.37
N ILE A 485 -24.21 12.29 12.97
CA ILE A 485 -24.66 12.35 11.56
C ILE A 485 -25.06 13.78 11.20
N ALA A 486 -25.82 14.48 12.06
CA ALA A 486 -26.16 15.88 11.85
C ALA A 486 -24.91 16.76 11.72
N THR A 487 -23.91 16.55 12.58
CA THR A 487 -22.62 17.25 12.51
C THR A 487 -21.91 17.01 11.20
N PHE A 488 -21.79 15.74 10.73
CA PHE A 488 -21.20 15.44 9.41
C PHE A 488 -21.92 16.11 8.25
N THR A 489 -23.24 16.29 8.34
CA THR A 489 -24.00 16.98 7.29
C THR A 489 -23.95 18.51 7.40
N GLY A 490 -23.41 19.06 8.50
CA GLY A 490 -23.39 20.49 8.82
C GLY A 490 -22.68 21.36 7.79
N GLY A 491 -21.53 20.91 7.26
CA GLY A 491 -20.78 21.61 6.24
C GLY A 491 -21.60 21.79 4.95
N ARG A 492 -22.18 20.69 4.48
CA ARG A 492 -23.07 20.70 3.30
C ARG A 492 -24.32 21.57 3.54
N ALA A 493 -24.91 21.49 4.72
CA ALA A 493 -26.07 22.32 5.07
C ALA A 493 -25.73 23.81 5.05
N ALA A 494 -24.53 24.20 5.48
CA ALA A 494 -24.07 25.58 5.39
C ALA A 494 -23.89 26.04 3.94
N GLU A 495 -23.33 25.19 3.07
CA GLU A 495 -23.20 25.48 1.63
C GLU A 495 -24.59 25.69 0.97
N GLU A 496 -25.54 24.82 1.23
CA GLU A 496 -26.91 24.92 0.70
C GLU A 496 -27.62 26.20 1.19
N LEU A 497 -27.49 26.52 2.47
CA LEU A 497 -28.16 27.66 3.07
C LEU A 497 -27.63 29.01 2.57
N ILE A 498 -26.29 29.13 2.40
CA ILE A 498 -25.65 30.42 2.11
C ILE A 498 -25.41 30.62 0.61
N PHE A 499 -24.94 29.58 -0.09
CA PHE A 499 -24.57 29.70 -1.51
C PHE A 499 -25.63 29.17 -2.47
N HIS A 500 -26.69 28.52 -1.95
CA HIS A 500 -27.72 27.84 -2.74
C HIS A 500 -27.09 26.86 -3.76
N SER A 501 -25.95 26.28 -3.39
CA SER A 501 -25.14 25.41 -4.22
C SER A 501 -24.45 24.39 -3.34
N ILE A 502 -24.02 23.30 -3.93
CA ILE A 502 -23.36 22.18 -3.25
C ILE A 502 -22.04 21.89 -3.97
N THR A 503 -21.02 21.60 -3.19
CA THR A 503 -19.70 21.28 -3.73
C THR A 503 -19.32 19.82 -3.47
N THR A 504 -18.23 19.39 -4.09
CA THR A 504 -17.63 18.06 -3.85
C THR A 504 -16.86 18.00 -2.53
N GLY A 505 -16.75 19.11 -1.80
CA GLY A 505 -16.03 19.17 -0.51
C GLY A 505 -16.59 18.22 0.54
N ALA A 506 -17.91 18.09 0.58
CA ALA A 506 -18.62 17.23 1.54
C ALA A 506 -18.53 15.71 1.26
N SER A 507 -17.71 15.26 0.31
CA SER A 507 -17.64 13.84 -0.12
C SER A 507 -17.31 12.90 1.04
N ASN A 508 -16.30 13.21 1.85
CA ASN A 508 -15.93 12.41 3.00
C ASN A 508 -17.00 12.42 4.11
N ASP A 509 -17.61 13.57 4.36
CA ASP A 509 -18.64 13.72 5.38
C ASP A 509 -19.89 12.90 5.04
N ILE A 510 -20.28 12.88 3.76
CA ILE A 510 -21.37 12.04 3.25
C ILE A 510 -21.04 10.55 3.45
N GLU A 511 -19.80 10.15 3.19
CA GLU A 511 -19.35 8.77 3.40
C GLU A 511 -19.43 8.38 4.88
N GLN A 512 -18.91 9.22 5.79
CA GLN A 512 -18.94 8.99 7.24
C GLN A 512 -20.39 8.97 7.78
N ALA A 513 -21.22 9.92 7.38
CA ALA A 513 -22.62 9.96 7.74
C ALA A 513 -23.37 8.69 7.29
N THR A 514 -23.14 8.25 6.04
CA THR A 514 -23.77 7.04 5.49
C THR A 514 -23.29 5.78 6.22
N LYS A 515 -21.98 5.67 6.49
CA LYS A 515 -21.39 4.53 7.21
C LYS A 515 -21.95 4.42 8.63
N LEU A 516 -22.07 5.55 9.33
CA LEU A 516 -22.61 5.61 10.69
C LEU A 516 -24.11 5.28 10.70
N ALA A 517 -24.89 5.86 9.80
CA ALA A 517 -26.33 5.58 9.68
C ALA A 517 -26.58 4.10 9.34
N ARG A 518 -25.78 3.51 8.47
CA ARG A 518 -25.86 2.08 8.16
C ARG A 518 -25.57 1.24 9.38
N ALA A 519 -24.51 1.53 10.15
CA ALA A 519 -24.16 0.81 11.36
C ALA A 519 -25.24 0.89 12.44
N MET A 520 -25.87 2.06 12.62
CA MET A 520 -26.99 2.24 13.56
C MET A 520 -28.15 1.29 13.25
N ILE A 521 -28.46 1.12 11.96
CA ILE A 521 -29.60 0.33 11.51
C ILE A 521 -29.25 -1.16 11.45
N SER A 522 -28.12 -1.50 10.79
CA SER A 522 -27.80 -2.91 10.46
C SER A 522 -27.06 -3.65 11.57
N ARG A 523 -26.34 -2.93 12.44
CA ARG A 523 -25.44 -3.52 13.44
C ARG A 523 -25.88 -3.30 14.88
N TYR A 524 -26.34 -2.09 15.21
CA TYR A 524 -26.63 -1.71 16.59
C TYR A 524 -28.11 -1.89 16.99
N GLY A 525 -28.99 -2.25 16.02
CA GLY A 525 -30.39 -2.46 16.28
C GLY A 525 -31.14 -1.17 16.76
N MET A 526 -30.69 0.01 16.24
CA MET A 526 -31.23 1.30 16.64
C MET A 526 -32.38 1.80 15.76
N SER A 527 -32.96 0.91 14.95
CA SER A 527 -34.08 1.20 14.06
C SER A 527 -35.38 0.59 14.64
N GLU A 528 -36.49 1.31 14.56
CA GLU A 528 -37.80 0.78 14.96
C GLU A 528 -38.34 -0.27 14.00
N ASP A 529 -37.93 -0.23 12.73
CA ASP A 529 -38.36 -1.17 11.69
C ASP A 529 -37.70 -2.55 11.80
N PHE A 530 -36.50 -2.62 12.35
CA PHE A 530 -35.69 -3.84 12.42
C PHE A 530 -35.40 -4.31 13.83
N ASP A 531 -35.68 -3.46 14.83
CA ASP A 531 -35.49 -3.76 16.24
C ASP A 531 -34.10 -4.34 16.56
N MET A 532 -33.96 -5.33 17.42
CA MET A 532 -32.71 -5.93 17.88
C MET A 532 -32.19 -7.05 16.90
N VAL A 533 -32.25 -6.82 15.59
CA VAL A 533 -31.77 -7.79 14.59
C VAL A 533 -30.47 -7.28 13.96
N ALA A 534 -29.38 -8.05 14.12
CA ALA A 534 -28.13 -7.79 13.44
C ALA A 534 -28.20 -8.33 11.98
N MET A 535 -28.08 -7.43 11.01
CA MET A 535 -28.14 -7.74 9.58
C MET A 535 -26.77 -7.68 8.91
N GLU A 536 -25.74 -7.33 9.67
CA GLU A 536 -24.39 -7.11 9.17
C GLU A 536 -23.41 -7.95 9.97
N ASN A 537 -22.57 -8.71 9.24
CA ASN A 537 -21.41 -9.38 9.80
C ASN A 537 -20.15 -8.58 9.47
N VAL A 538 -19.43 -8.19 10.52
CA VAL A 538 -18.15 -7.47 10.36
C VAL A 538 -17.02 -8.47 10.45
N THR A 539 -16.18 -8.50 9.40
CA THR A 539 -14.92 -9.22 9.36
C THR A 539 -13.76 -8.23 9.32
N ASN A 540 -12.56 -8.65 9.68
CA ASN A 540 -11.37 -7.77 9.74
C ASN A 540 -11.54 -6.56 10.68
N GLN A 541 -12.10 -6.78 11.85
CA GLN A 541 -12.44 -5.74 12.84
C GLN A 541 -11.33 -4.70 13.07
N TYR A 542 -10.06 -5.12 13.06
CA TYR A 542 -8.91 -4.23 13.32
C TYR A 542 -8.34 -3.51 12.09
N LEU A 543 -8.91 -3.74 10.89
CA LEU A 543 -8.43 -3.15 9.63
C LEU A 543 -9.52 -2.36 8.87
N GLY A 544 -10.41 -1.73 9.63
CA GLY A 544 -11.48 -0.92 9.06
C GLY A 544 -12.80 -1.66 8.84
N GLY A 545 -12.85 -2.98 9.11
CA GLY A 545 -14.07 -3.78 9.11
C GLY A 545 -14.67 -3.97 7.73
N ASP A 546 -14.37 -5.08 7.05
CA ASP A 546 -15.17 -5.48 5.88
C ASP A 546 -16.53 -5.93 6.39
N SER A 547 -17.60 -5.32 5.92
CA SER A 547 -18.95 -5.68 6.29
C SER A 547 -19.66 -6.44 5.17
N SER A 548 -20.36 -7.48 5.54
CA SER A 548 -21.23 -8.24 4.64
C SER A 548 -22.65 -8.31 5.21
N LEU A 549 -23.64 -7.99 4.39
CA LEU A 549 -25.03 -8.10 4.80
C LEU A 549 -25.46 -9.57 4.79
N SER A 550 -26.11 -10.01 5.87
CA SER A 550 -26.66 -11.37 6.05
C SER A 550 -28.19 -11.36 6.09
N CYS A 551 -28.82 -10.66 5.14
CA CYS A 551 -30.25 -10.55 5.02
C CYS A 551 -30.71 -10.69 3.56
N SER A 552 -32.03 -10.87 3.33
CA SER A 552 -32.61 -10.98 1.99
C SER A 552 -32.49 -9.67 1.20
N PHE A 553 -32.57 -9.74 -0.13
CA PHE A 553 -32.55 -8.56 -1.01
C PHE A 553 -33.69 -7.57 -0.70
N GLU A 554 -34.85 -8.05 -0.29
CA GLU A 554 -35.97 -7.20 0.10
C GLU A 554 -35.63 -6.39 1.36
N THR A 555 -35.03 -7.05 2.36
CA THR A 555 -34.56 -6.39 3.59
C THR A 555 -33.44 -5.40 3.29
N GLN A 556 -32.50 -5.74 2.38
CA GLN A 556 -31.45 -4.79 1.96
C GLN A 556 -32.04 -3.54 1.33
N THR A 557 -33.05 -3.69 0.45
CA THR A 557 -33.74 -2.55 -0.16
C THR A 557 -34.42 -1.64 0.88
N LEU A 558 -35.03 -2.24 1.91
CA LEU A 558 -35.64 -1.49 2.99
C LEU A 558 -34.59 -0.79 3.85
N LEU A 559 -33.51 -1.49 4.16
CA LEU A 559 -32.37 -0.94 4.91
C LEU A 559 -31.79 0.29 4.19
N ASP A 560 -31.54 0.22 2.88
CA ASP A 560 -31.03 1.35 2.10
C ASP A 560 -31.99 2.55 2.13
N LYS A 561 -33.31 2.32 2.05
CA LYS A 561 -34.31 3.39 2.21
C LYS A 561 -34.23 4.05 3.57
N LYS A 562 -34.08 3.24 4.64
CA LYS A 562 -33.99 3.76 6.02
C LYS A 562 -32.69 4.53 6.28
N VAL A 563 -31.58 4.11 5.70
CA VAL A 563 -30.32 4.88 5.74
C VAL A 563 -30.51 6.25 5.10
N VAL A 564 -31.13 6.31 3.91
CA VAL A 564 -31.41 7.60 3.22
C VAL A 564 -32.36 8.48 4.05
N GLU A 565 -33.37 7.88 4.66
CA GLU A 565 -34.34 8.58 5.51
C GLU A 565 -33.66 9.19 6.74
N LEU A 566 -32.84 8.41 7.45
CA LEU A 566 -32.09 8.84 8.63
C LEU A 566 -31.12 9.99 8.30
N VAL A 567 -30.29 9.82 7.26
CA VAL A 567 -29.34 10.89 6.86
C VAL A 567 -30.07 12.15 6.47
N ARG A 568 -31.20 12.04 5.74
CA ARG A 568 -32.04 13.20 5.36
C ARG A 568 -32.63 13.90 6.58
N MET A 569 -33.13 13.16 7.57
CA MET A 569 -33.69 13.70 8.78
C MET A 569 -32.65 14.50 9.58
N GLU A 570 -31.46 13.93 9.76
CA GLU A 570 -30.37 14.59 10.48
C GLU A 570 -29.80 15.79 9.70
N HIS A 571 -29.77 15.72 8.37
CA HIS A 571 -29.42 16.87 7.54
C HIS A 571 -30.43 18.03 7.67
N GLN A 572 -31.73 17.73 7.72
CA GLN A 572 -32.77 18.76 7.99
C GLN A 572 -32.62 19.38 9.39
N LYS A 573 -32.24 18.57 10.40
CA LYS A 573 -31.90 19.06 11.71
C LYS A 573 -30.71 20.03 11.66
N ALA A 574 -29.65 19.68 10.95
CA ALA A 574 -28.49 20.55 10.76
C ALA A 574 -28.87 21.88 10.09
N LEU A 575 -29.65 21.83 8.98
CA LEU A 575 -30.17 23.02 8.32
C LEU A 575 -30.95 23.94 9.27
N LYS A 576 -31.83 23.37 10.09
CA LYS A 576 -32.62 24.13 11.08
C LYS A 576 -31.72 24.81 12.09
N ILE A 577 -30.73 24.08 12.67
CA ILE A 577 -29.79 24.64 13.63
C ILE A 577 -29.03 25.82 13.00
N LEU A 578 -28.59 25.72 11.76
CA LEU A 578 -27.86 26.77 11.07
C LEU A 578 -28.78 27.97 10.76
N GLN A 579 -30.02 27.76 10.34
CA GLN A 579 -31.03 28.81 10.12
C GLN A 579 -31.33 29.59 11.40
N ASP A 580 -31.53 28.88 12.51
CA ASP A 580 -31.82 29.50 13.80
C ASP A 580 -30.62 30.31 14.34
N ASN A 581 -29.39 30.03 13.83
CA ASN A 581 -28.15 30.68 14.26
C ASN A 581 -27.41 31.40 13.11
N ILE A 582 -28.12 31.84 12.06
CA ILE A 582 -27.52 32.37 10.84
C ILE A 582 -26.60 33.57 11.07
N GLY A 583 -26.94 34.45 12.01
CA GLY A 583 -26.08 35.58 12.39
C GLY A 583 -24.73 35.16 12.96
N LYS A 584 -24.72 34.09 13.77
CA LYS A 584 -23.46 33.51 14.27
C LYS A 584 -22.67 32.75 13.20
N LEU A 585 -23.38 32.08 12.31
CA LEU A 585 -22.75 31.45 11.14
C LEU A 585 -21.95 32.45 10.31
N HIS A 586 -22.54 33.63 10.03
CA HIS A 586 -21.86 34.70 9.28
C HIS A 586 -20.66 35.29 10.06
N GLU A 587 -20.85 35.57 11.36
CA GLU A 587 -19.82 36.16 12.21
C GLU A 587 -18.61 35.24 12.32
N LEU A 588 -18.83 33.96 12.62
CA LEU A 588 -17.76 32.94 12.74
C LEU A 588 -17.09 32.64 11.41
N ALA A 589 -17.84 32.51 10.32
CA ALA A 589 -17.28 32.25 9.00
C ALA A 589 -16.41 33.42 8.50
N LYS A 590 -16.82 34.66 8.77
CA LYS A 590 -16.01 35.84 8.49
C LYS A 590 -14.71 35.83 9.30
N TYR A 591 -14.79 35.55 10.60
CA TYR A 591 -13.62 35.46 11.47
C TYR A 591 -12.65 34.37 11.00
N LEU A 592 -13.16 33.16 10.66
CA LEU A 592 -12.34 32.07 10.14
C LEU A 592 -11.72 32.40 8.77
N TYR A 593 -12.44 33.09 7.89
CA TYR A 593 -11.91 33.54 6.61
C TYR A 593 -10.73 34.50 6.76
N GLU A 594 -10.78 35.42 7.75
CA GLU A 594 -9.74 36.40 8.03
C GLU A 594 -8.52 35.79 8.74
N HIS A 595 -8.71 34.89 9.72
CA HIS A 595 -7.67 34.33 10.57
C HIS A 595 -7.18 32.94 10.15
N GLU A 596 -7.88 32.26 9.24
CA GLU A 596 -7.60 30.91 8.71
C GLU A 596 -7.65 29.77 9.72
N THR A 597 -7.59 30.08 11.01
CA THR A 597 -7.68 29.12 12.11
C THR A 597 -8.35 29.78 13.31
N ILE A 598 -9.21 29.01 13.98
CA ILE A 598 -9.90 29.44 15.24
C ILE A 598 -9.71 28.34 16.28
N THR A 599 -9.33 28.70 17.50
CA THR A 599 -9.29 27.79 18.63
C THR A 599 -10.70 27.55 19.18
N GLY A 600 -10.93 26.43 19.88
CA GLY A 600 -12.22 26.15 20.52
C GLY A 600 -12.65 27.22 21.50
N GLU A 601 -11.71 27.81 22.25
CA GLU A 601 -11.99 28.89 23.22
C GLU A 601 -12.47 30.16 22.49
N GLU A 602 -11.79 30.57 21.42
CA GLU A 602 -12.19 31.71 20.59
C GLU A 602 -13.56 31.48 19.95
N PHE A 603 -13.77 30.27 19.40
CA PHE A 603 -15.04 29.88 18.82
C PHE A 603 -16.19 30.00 19.83
N MET A 604 -16.04 29.43 21.03
CA MET A 604 -17.06 29.50 22.08
C MET A 604 -17.26 30.93 22.60
N LYS A 605 -16.22 31.72 22.68
CA LYS A 605 -16.33 33.14 23.07
C LYS A 605 -17.18 33.93 22.08
N ILE A 606 -16.91 33.77 20.75
CA ILE A 606 -17.69 34.43 19.70
C ILE A 606 -19.14 33.90 19.69
N LEU A 607 -19.32 32.60 19.83
CA LEU A 607 -20.67 31.96 19.86
C LEU A 607 -21.55 32.47 20.97
N ASN A 608 -20.97 32.68 22.16
CA ASN A 608 -21.73 33.09 23.37
C ASN A 608 -21.87 34.63 23.51
N THR A 609 -21.13 35.42 22.71
CA THR A 609 -21.29 36.89 22.70
C THR A 609 -22.57 37.25 21.95
N PRO A 610 -23.47 38.09 22.49
CA PRO A 610 -24.66 38.51 21.75
C PRO A 610 -24.32 39.17 20.43
N VAL A 611 -25.06 38.83 19.36
CA VAL A 611 -24.88 39.50 18.08
C VAL A 611 -25.21 40.98 18.24
N GLN A 612 -24.27 41.87 18.08
CA GLN A 612 -24.55 43.29 17.98
C GLN A 612 -25.30 43.52 16.67
N VAL A 613 -26.60 43.60 16.73
CA VAL A 613 -27.39 44.09 15.59
C VAL A 613 -27.01 45.55 15.41
N PRO A 614 -26.47 45.96 14.25
CA PRO A 614 -26.25 47.37 13.98
C PRO A 614 -27.59 48.08 14.10
N THR A 615 -27.74 48.89 15.11
CA THR A 615 -28.89 49.79 15.23
C THR A 615 -28.80 50.73 14.03
N VAL A 616 -29.59 50.49 13.01
CA VAL A 616 -29.83 51.49 11.97
C VAL A 616 -30.58 52.61 12.67
N VAL A 617 -29.82 53.63 13.03
CA VAL A 617 -30.38 54.90 13.46
C VAL A 617 -31.10 55.46 12.24
N ALA A 618 -32.43 55.36 12.27
CA ALA A 618 -33.28 56.10 11.37
C ALA A 618 -33.13 57.58 11.69
N GLU A 619 -32.25 58.27 11.03
CA GLU A 619 -32.25 59.75 11.02
C GLU A 619 -33.52 60.20 10.26
N SER A 620 -34.51 60.61 11.05
CA SER A 620 -35.67 61.34 10.59
C SER A 620 -35.20 62.75 10.20
N GLU A 621 -35.00 62.98 8.91
CA GLU A 621 -34.92 64.35 8.37
C GLU A 621 -36.32 64.96 8.37
N SER A 622 -36.53 65.81 9.35
CA SER A 622 -37.49 66.93 9.27
C SER A 622 -36.72 68.20 8.98
N ASN A 623 -36.75 68.66 7.75
CA ASN A 623 -36.69 70.10 7.46
C ASN A 623 -37.30 70.45 6.11
N THR A 624 -38.53 70.96 6.20
CA THR A 624 -39.21 71.82 5.21
C THR A 624 -38.48 73.13 5.04
N LYS A 625 -38.23 73.56 3.80
CA LYS A 625 -38.53 74.92 3.28
C LYS A 625 -38.18 74.99 1.78
N SER A 626 -39.25 75.15 1.02
CA SER A 626 -39.56 76.04 -0.03
C SER A 626 -38.45 76.85 -0.69
N GLU A 627 -38.35 76.78 -2.02
CA GLU A 627 -38.57 77.94 -2.97
C GLU A 627 -38.42 77.49 -4.39
N ASN A 628 -39.54 77.64 -5.10
CA ASN A 628 -39.93 78.18 -6.36
C ASN A 628 -38.96 78.18 -7.57
N ASN A 629 -39.65 77.92 -8.71
CA ASN A 629 -39.56 78.42 -10.11
C ASN A 629 -38.65 77.60 -11.02
N ALA A 630 -39.05 77.18 -12.14
CA ALA A 630 -39.99 77.55 -13.20
C ALA A 630 -39.50 76.89 -14.50
N GLU A 631 -40.45 76.51 -15.33
CA GLU A 631 -40.40 76.48 -16.79
C GLU A 631 -39.42 75.44 -17.45
N SER A 632 -39.73 74.69 -18.45
CA SER A 632 -40.89 74.63 -19.42
C SER A 632 -40.66 73.41 -20.30
N GLU A 633 -41.78 72.82 -20.70
CA GLU A 633 -42.10 72.34 -22.05
C GLU A 633 -41.06 71.47 -22.80
N ASN A 634 -41.32 70.33 -23.41
CA ASN A 634 -42.43 70.02 -24.34
C ASN A 634 -42.29 68.51 -24.73
N SER A 635 -43.41 67.84 -24.77
CA SER A 635 -44.01 67.08 -25.86
C SER A 635 -43.08 66.15 -26.68
N THR A 636 -43.41 64.94 -27.00
CA THR A 636 -44.64 64.36 -27.67
C THR A 636 -44.40 62.86 -27.74
N GLU A 637 -45.41 62.06 -27.41
CA GLU A 637 -46.15 61.11 -28.25
C GLU A 637 -45.29 60.27 -29.21
N ALA A 638 -45.49 59.04 -29.47
CA ALA A 638 -46.61 58.14 -29.53
C ALA A 638 -46.14 56.74 -29.90
N ASP A 639 -46.94 55.84 -29.64
CA ASP A 639 -47.57 54.68 -30.26
C ASP A 639 -46.82 53.35 -30.29
N ALA A 640 -47.41 52.40 -29.57
CA ALA A 640 -48.15 51.21 -30.01
C ALA A 640 -47.51 50.36 -31.12
N ASP A 641 -47.27 49.10 -30.88
CA ASP A 641 -48.19 48.06 -31.32
C ASP A 641 -47.74 46.66 -30.98
N THR A 642 -48.67 45.91 -30.48
CA THR A 642 -48.94 44.49 -30.45
C THR A 642 -48.13 43.56 -31.36
N SER A 643 -47.73 42.38 -30.87
CA SER A 643 -48.37 41.08 -31.20
C SER A 643 -47.58 39.87 -30.57
N SER A 644 -48.23 39.19 -29.76
CA SER A 644 -48.66 37.77 -29.80
C SER A 644 -47.82 36.81 -30.66
N GLY A 645 -47.37 35.76 -29.99
CA GLY A 645 -46.85 34.56 -30.62
C GLY A 645 -46.63 33.40 -29.62
N LYS A 646 -47.70 32.73 -29.28
CA LYS A 646 -47.68 31.36 -28.75
C LYS A 646 -47.18 30.42 -29.81
N VAL A 647 -46.35 29.43 -29.41
CA VAL A 647 -46.38 28.03 -29.89
C VAL A 647 -45.58 27.20 -28.89
N ASN A 648 -46.15 26.42 -28.13
CA ASN A 648 -46.48 25.00 -27.99
C ASN A 648 -45.41 23.98 -28.40
N LEU A 649 -45.02 23.17 -27.39
CA LEU A 649 -45.08 21.69 -27.30
C LEU A 649 -44.02 20.82 -28.01
N GLN A 650 -43.51 19.91 -27.17
CA GLN A 650 -43.18 18.49 -27.40
C GLN A 650 -41.81 18.15 -27.99
N LYS A 651 -40.91 17.57 -27.24
CA LYS A 651 -40.80 16.14 -26.89
C LYS A 651 -39.81 15.97 -25.75
#